data_e37372e8ad8e14caf284081a43333f1b
#
_entry.id   e37372e8ad8e14caf284081a43333f1b
#
_cell.length_a   1.000
_cell.length_b   1.000
_cell.length_c   1.000
_cell.angle_alpha   90.00
_cell.angle_beta   90.00
_cell.angle_gamma   90.00
#
_symmetry.space_group_name_H-M   'P 1'
#
loop_
_entity.id
_entity.type
_entity.pdbx_description
1 polymer ?
#
loop_
_entity_poly.entity_id
_entity_poly.type
_entity_poly.pdbx_seq_one_letter_code
_entity_poly.pdbx_strand_id
1 'polypeptide(L)'
;MFNENGGPLKLSEMLLFREFMRRPKRTNSLETQGLVQVGYQGLEKIHKSPLHWQEKGLTLDDWRDFLKVTLDHYVRESNFTQLDDELKNWIGSRFSSKFVRNPESKDPEDNQNRRWPQIRNGNVSHRLAKLLMLGAGFKTVNAATIDIINTWLKEAWAQLTGPLAVLKPDGNRFYLPKEHMTFSLITDAWICPVTNKILDTAFKGLTPYLPTHISFEHLTLAQYDTFVAQKVTMPEIWKLDRSQEDYAEGLAKARDWVSHDPLIAQLRSENVWTDINDRVVEGGFYYRTAEHSAQQSSERLQSYEKMFKNGQLNVLNCSTTMEMGVDIGGITAVVMNNVPPHPANYLQRAGRAGRSKESRAISYTLCKGNPHDQQVFANPLWPFETMIPAPMVAMNSARLVQRHVNALLLSDFLCNVIGETDKEKTSLDSLWFFGEDDGQSKCERFKIWLERPVLDIDTALERLVKGTALHGARAEYLRDKTINAITFLQQRWLSVYRDLVTQERESQPQTPYRKRIELEKKRHCGEYLLRDLAARTFLPGYGFPTDVVTFDNFTMEDYIREKSQKSRDKKDREDNVSRYKGLPSRNLGVAIREYAPGAEIILDGRVFRSAGVSLHWHNINADTNEAQRLDCAWRCHKCGTIGYEEGMSSSGMLFCSNSACGEKIIMDNRRQVLQPAGFVTDAHAPVTNNIETMKFVPVVPAWVFVKAEPVPLPNPLMGYMASGADGHVFQQSLGEGGHGYALCLSCGRAESMLNENDAPKSMEAHYPPRPGKADRDSHPGRTGAYRCL
;
A
#
# COMPACT_ATOMS: atom_id res chain seq x y z
N MET A 1 1.96 13.81 14.31
CA MET A 1 2.01 13.05 15.58
C MET A 1 3.39 13.03 16.20
N PHE A 2 4.40 12.40 15.60
CA PHE A 2 5.72 12.25 16.26
C PHE A 2 6.67 13.45 16.17
N ASN A 3 6.32 14.48 15.43
CA ASN A 3 7.09 15.73 15.31
C ASN A 3 6.52 16.88 16.16
N GLU A 4 5.46 16.63 16.93
CA GLU A 4 4.82 17.60 17.82
C GLU A 4 5.40 17.55 19.23
N ASN A 5 5.06 18.51 20.07
CA ASN A 5 5.44 18.49 21.49
C ASN A 5 4.97 17.17 22.13
N GLY A 6 5.90 16.40 22.68
CA GLY A 6 5.65 15.07 23.23
C GLY A 6 5.72 13.91 22.21
N GLY A 7 5.99 14.16 20.95
CA GLY A 7 6.10 13.14 19.92
C GLY A 7 7.15 12.06 20.18
N PRO A 8 8.38 12.40 20.64
CA PRO A 8 9.37 11.39 21.00
C PRO A 8 8.91 10.45 22.13
N LEU A 9 8.16 10.98 23.10
CA LEU A 9 7.63 10.19 24.20
C LEU A 9 6.55 9.21 23.71
N LYS A 10 5.62 9.66 22.88
CA LYS A 10 4.59 8.81 22.26
C LYS A 10 5.21 7.73 21.38
N LEU A 11 6.26 8.06 20.62
CA LEU A 11 6.99 7.09 19.80
C LEU A 11 7.66 6.02 20.66
N SER A 12 8.35 6.41 21.74
CA SER A 12 9.00 5.47 22.65
C SER A 12 7.98 4.54 23.31
N GLU A 13 6.83 5.06 23.72
CA GLU A 13 5.73 4.29 24.28
C GLU A 13 5.18 3.26 23.28
N MET A 14 4.97 3.66 22.04
CA MET A 14 4.54 2.76 20.97
C MET A 14 5.58 1.66 20.70
N LEU A 15 6.86 2.01 20.66
CA LEU A 15 7.94 1.05 20.44
C LEU A 15 8.06 0.04 21.57
N LEU A 16 7.98 0.49 22.84
CA LEU A 16 7.95 -0.39 24.00
C LEU A 16 6.75 -1.34 23.95
N PHE A 17 5.59 -0.82 23.62
CA PHE A 17 4.38 -1.65 23.46
C PHE A 17 4.57 -2.72 22.38
N ARG A 18 5.06 -2.36 21.20
CA ARG A 18 5.33 -3.31 20.11
C ARG A 18 6.37 -4.34 20.49
N GLU A 19 7.41 -3.96 21.21
CA GLU A 19 8.51 -4.85 21.56
C GLU A 19 8.10 -5.92 22.57
N PHE A 20 7.39 -5.53 23.63
CA PHE A 20 7.10 -6.42 24.75
C PHE A 20 5.72 -7.09 24.71
N MET A 21 4.84 -6.71 23.77
CA MET A 21 3.51 -7.31 23.60
C MET A 21 3.46 -8.38 22.51
N ARG A 22 4.60 -8.87 22.05
CA ARG A 22 4.68 -9.86 20.96
C ARG A 22 4.68 -11.28 21.49
N ARG A 23 4.06 -12.18 20.72
CA ARG A 23 4.04 -13.61 21.05
C ARG A 23 5.40 -14.25 20.73
N PRO A 24 6.04 -14.98 21.66
CA PRO A 24 7.36 -15.58 21.44
C PRO A 24 7.44 -16.54 20.26
N LYS A 25 6.33 -17.24 19.93
CA LYS A 25 6.29 -18.18 18.80
C LYS A 25 6.46 -17.55 17.42
N ARG A 26 6.12 -16.27 17.26
CA ARG A 26 6.03 -15.63 15.95
C ARG A 26 7.08 -14.56 15.73
N THR A 27 7.56 -13.93 16.77
CA THR A 27 8.45 -12.78 16.68
C THR A 27 9.59 -12.89 17.67
N ASN A 28 10.74 -12.36 17.30
CA ASN A 28 11.83 -12.14 18.24
C ASN A 28 11.64 -10.78 18.90
N SER A 29 11.94 -10.69 20.20
CA SER A 29 11.98 -9.47 20.97
C SER A 29 13.26 -9.43 21.79
N LEU A 30 13.65 -8.29 22.34
CA LEU A 30 14.82 -8.17 23.21
C LEU A 30 14.74 -9.15 24.39
N GLU A 31 13.55 -9.39 24.91
CA GLU A 31 13.32 -10.38 25.96
C GLU A 31 13.57 -11.82 25.47
N THR A 32 12.95 -12.21 24.36
CA THR A 32 13.10 -13.58 23.82
C THR A 32 14.46 -13.86 23.19
N GLN A 33 15.27 -12.83 22.99
CA GLN A 33 16.69 -12.92 22.64
C GLN A 33 17.61 -12.98 23.86
N GLY A 34 17.05 -12.87 25.08
CA GLY A 34 17.83 -12.91 26.33
C GLY A 34 18.64 -11.65 26.60
N LEU A 35 18.19 -10.50 26.13
CA LEU A 35 18.91 -9.22 26.30
C LEU A 35 18.32 -8.35 27.42
N VAL A 36 17.02 -8.50 27.68
CA VAL A 36 16.27 -7.72 28.67
C VAL A 36 15.34 -8.64 29.46
N GLN A 37 15.28 -8.44 30.76
CA GLN A 37 14.30 -9.05 31.65
C GLN A 37 13.13 -8.11 31.90
N VAL A 38 11.90 -8.63 31.81
CA VAL A 38 10.68 -7.89 32.12
C VAL A 38 10.22 -8.22 33.52
N GLY A 39 10.06 -7.21 34.35
CA GLY A 39 9.53 -7.32 35.72
C GLY A 39 8.19 -6.60 35.89
N TYR A 40 7.54 -6.84 37.02
CA TYR A 40 6.29 -6.17 37.40
C TYR A 40 6.39 -5.66 38.82
N GLN A 41 6.18 -4.35 39.01
CA GLN A 41 6.18 -3.71 40.30
C GLN A 41 5.15 -4.35 41.22
N GLY A 42 5.54 -4.63 42.43
CA GLY A 42 4.68 -5.19 43.46
C GLY A 42 4.83 -6.69 43.68
N LEU A 43 5.40 -7.44 42.74
CA LEU A 43 5.63 -8.88 42.93
C LEU A 43 6.62 -9.16 44.09
N GLU A 44 7.61 -8.32 44.27
CA GLU A 44 8.59 -8.39 45.36
C GLU A 44 7.96 -8.22 46.75
N LYS A 45 6.81 -7.54 46.84
CA LYS A 45 6.05 -7.31 48.07
C LYS A 45 5.16 -8.45 48.48
N ILE A 46 5.14 -9.54 47.72
CA ILE A 46 4.38 -10.75 48.03
C ILE A 46 5.19 -11.56 49.06
N HIS A 47 4.66 -11.73 50.27
CA HIS A 47 5.33 -12.44 51.37
C HIS A 47 4.57 -13.68 51.83
N LYS A 48 3.45 -14.02 51.17
CA LYS A 48 2.66 -15.22 51.54
C LYS A 48 2.36 -16.04 50.27
N SER A 49 2.59 -17.33 50.39
CA SER A 49 2.14 -18.31 49.40
C SER A 49 0.73 -18.84 49.77
N PRO A 50 -0.01 -19.42 48.84
CA PRO A 50 -1.34 -19.96 49.12
C PRO A 50 -1.33 -21.19 50.02
N LEU A 51 -2.50 -21.58 50.54
CA LEU A 51 -2.68 -22.80 51.31
C LEU A 51 -2.22 -24.02 50.51
N HIS A 52 -1.70 -25.03 51.24
CA HIS A 52 -1.18 -26.28 50.69
C HIS A 52 0.01 -26.14 49.71
N TRP A 53 0.54 -24.91 49.51
CA TRP A 53 1.68 -24.68 48.63
C TRP A 53 2.96 -25.28 49.16
N GLN A 54 3.28 -25.01 50.44
CA GLN A 54 4.46 -25.52 51.08
C GLN A 54 4.40 -27.03 51.34
N GLU A 55 3.20 -27.59 51.55
CA GLU A 55 2.98 -29.02 51.71
C GLU A 55 3.34 -29.82 50.45
N LYS A 56 3.33 -29.13 49.27
CA LYS A 56 3.76 -29.69 47.99
C LYS A 56 5.26 -29.46 47.71
N GLY A 57 6.02 -28.99 48.68
CA GLY A 57 7.46 -28.71 48.55
C GLY A 57 7.78 -27.48 47.70
N LEU A 58 6.81 -26.56 47.56
CA LEU A 58 6.95 -25.33 46.78
C LEU A 58 7.32 -24.16 47.73
N THR A 59 8.26 -23.34 47.27
CA THR A 59 8.73 -22.17 48.03
C THR A 59 7.95 -20.92 47.75
N LEU A 60 8.21 -19.84 48.49
CA LEU A 60 7.63 -18.52 48.20
C LEU A 60 8.15 -17.97 46.87
N ASP A 61 9.39 -18.26 46.52
CA ASP A 61 9.96 -17.81 45.25
C ASP A 61 9.33 -18.56 44.07
N ASP A 62 9.05 -19.85 44.22
CA ASP A 62 8.22 -20.58 43.20
C ASP A 62 6.85 -19.92 43.02
N TRP A 63 6.26 -19.36 44.08
CA TRP A 63 5.00 -18.63 43.95
C TRP A 63 5.14 -17.34 43.20
N ARG A 64 6.19 -16.54 43.50
CA ARG A 64 6.47 -15.31 42.74
C ARG A 64 6.77 -15.60 41.28
N ASP A 65 7.55 -16.64 40.99
CA ASP A 65 7.84 -17.10 39.64
C ASP A 65 6.55 -17.48 38.89
N PHE A 66 5.64 -18.22 39.54
CA PHE A 66 4.34 -18.54 38.91
C PHE A 66 3.54 -17.29 38.60
N LEU A 67 3.46 -16.31 39.50
CA LEU A 67 2.73 -15.06 39.28
C LEU A 67 3.37 -14.26 38.15
N LYS A 68 4.70 -14.20 38.11
CA LYS A 68 5.41 -13.53 37.03
C LYS A 68 5.14 -14.20 35.67
N VAL A 69 5.30 -15.52 35.59
CA VAL A 69 5.00 -16.29 34.38
C VAL A 69 3.56 -16.11 33.94
N THR A 70 2.64 -15.97 34.87
CA THR A 70 1.22 -15.70 34.60
C THR A 70 1.02 -14.34 33.98
N LEU A 71 1.63 -13.29 34.55
CA LEU A 71 1.57 -11.94 34.00
C LEU A 71 2.21 -11.87 32.60
N ASP A 72 3.37 -12.47 32.42
CA ASP A 72 4.05 -12.58 31.13
C ASP A 72 3.19 -13.28 30.09
N HIS A 73 2.52 -14.37 30.48
CA HIS A 73 1.59 -15.07 29.60
C HIS A 73 0.44 -14.16 29.14
N TYR A 74 -0.18 -13.43 30.04
CA TYR A 74 -1.28 -12.55 29.74
C TYR A 74 -0.85 -11.36 28.90
N VAL A 75 0.28 -10.76 29.19
CA VAL A 75 0.85 -9.65 28.40
C VAL A 75 1.10 -10.11 26.96
N ARG A 76 1.75 -11.25 26.76
CA ARG A 76 2.15 -11.75 25.46
C ARG A 76 1.00 -12.34 24.65
N GLU A 77 0.06 -13.05 25.29
CA GLU A 77 -1.03 -13.74 24.61
C GLU A 77 -2.31 -12.91 24.47
N SER A 78 -2.51 -11.94 25.36
CA SER A 78 -3.78 -11.21 25.46
C SER A 78 -3.66 -9.70 25.48
N ASN A 79 -2.46 -9.13 25.44
CA ASN A 79 -2.23 -7.68 25.41
C ASN A 79 -2.96 -6.93 26.53
N PHE A 80 -2.82 -7.35 27.77
CA PHE A 80 -3.50 -6.76 28.92
C PHE A 80 -3.09 -5.32 29.27
N THR A 81 -2.08 -4.80 28.63
CA THR A 81 -1.65 -3.43 28.78
C THR A 81 -2.52 -2.52 27.91
N GLN A 82 -3.00 -1.42 28.45
CA GLN A 82 -3.78 -0.44 27.71
C GLN A 82 -2.85 0.52 26.96
N LEU A 83 -3.28 0.89 25.79
CA LEU A 83 -2.61 1.86 24.92
C LEU A 83 -3.64 2.93 24.53
N ASP A 84 -3.19 4.18 24.43
CA ASP A 84 -4.02 5.28 23.99
C ASP A 84 -4.61 5.01 22.59
N ASP A 85 -5.87 5.40 22.36
CA ASP A 85 -6.59 5.14 21.13
C ASP A 85 -5.87 5.73 19.90
N GLU A 86 -5.24 6.88 20.07
CA GLU A 86 -4.42 7.51 19.04
C GLU A 86 -3.27 6.60 18.56
N LEU A 87 -2.62 5.90 19.49
CA LEU A 87 -1.50 5.00 19.18
C LEU A 87 -1.97 3.63 18.64
N LYS A 88 -3.18 3.20 18.94
CA LYS A 88 -3.74 1.92 18.46
C LYS A 88 -3.78 1.84 16.93
N ASN A 89 -4.07 2.97 16.26
CA ASN A 89 -4.10 3.04 14.80
C ASN A 89 -2.74 2.77 14.15
N TRP A 90 -1.64 3.00 14.89
CA TRP A 90 -0.28 2.81 14.41
C TRP A 90 0.31 1.43 14.71
N ILE A 91 -0.30 0.70 15.65
CA ILE A 91 0.16 -0.65 16.03
C ILE A 91 -0.57 -1.74 15.26
N GLY A 92 -1.80 -1.47 14.84
CA GLY A 92 -2.66 -2.40 14.13
C GLY A 92 -3.61 -3.17 15.06
N SER A 93 -4.68 -3.70 14.48
CA SER A 93 -5.77 -4.38 15.20
C SER A 93 -5.36 -5.64 15.97
N ARG A 94 -4.27 -6.30 15.57
CA ARG A 94 -3.73 -7.48 16.28
C ARG A 94 -3.27 -7.18 17.70
N PHE A 95 -2.98 -5.94 18.00
CA PHE A 95 -2.52 -5.50 19.31
C PHE A 95 -3.63 -4.79 20.09
N SER A 96 -4.89 -5.07 19.78
CA SER A 96 -6.00 -4.53 20.56
C SER A 96 -5.85 -4.94 22.01
N SER A 97 -5.93 -3.95 22.89
CA SER A 97 -5.86 -4.17 24.34
C SER A 97 -7.03 -5.00 24.82
N LYS A 98 -6.76 -5.91 25.77
CA LYS A 98 -7.77 -6.76 26.38
C LYS A 98 -7.81 -6.50 27.87
N PHE A 99 -8.89 -6.96 28.47
CA PHE A 99 -9.11 -6.91 29.91
C PHE A 99 -9.28 -8.32 30.44
N VAL A 100 -9.01 -8.49 31.73
CA VAL A 100 -9.32 -9.71 32.46
C VAL A 100 -10.43 -9.47 33.48
N ARG A 101 -11.33 -10.43 33.60
CA ARG A 101 -12.42 -10.43 34.55
C ARG A 101 -12.21 -11.45 35.64
N ASN A 102 -12.87 -11.23 36.77
CA ASN A 102 -12.93 -12.18 37.87
C ASN A 102 -13.30 -13.59 37.37
N PRO A 103 -12.68 -14.68 37.92
CA PRO A 103 -13.00 -16.05 37.56
C PRO A 103 -14.47 -16.43 37.75
N GLU A 104 -15.17 -15.78 38.69
CA GLU A 104 -16.58 -16.01 38.98
C GLU A 104 -17.55 -15.14 38.15
N SER A 105 -17.02 -14.26 37.27
CA SER A 105 -17.86 -13.44 36.42
C SER A 105 -18.80 -14.27 35.54
N LYS A 106 -20.08 -13.91 35.51
CA LYS A 106 -21.11 -14.54 34.66
C LYS A 106 -21.12 -14.00 33.24
N ASP A 107 -20.43 -12.86 32.99
CA ASP A 107 -20.40 -12.25 31.67
C ASP A 107 -19.65 -13.14 30.67
N PRO A 108 -20.17 -13.25 29.44
CA PRO A 108 -19.49 -14.05 28.40
C PRO A 108 -18.11 -13.50 28.08
N GLU A 109 -17.19 -14.39 27.70
CA GLU A 109 -15.92 -13.98 27.09
C GLU A 109 -16.19 -13.44 25.68
N ASP A 110 -15.46 -12.41 25.34
CA ASP A 110 -15.49 -11.76 24.02
C ASP A 110 -14.07 -11.46 23.51
N ASN A 111 -13.96 -10.78 22.39
CA ASN A 111 -12.66 -10.42 21.80
C ASN A 111 -11.84 -9.45 22.67
N GLN A 112 -12.48 -8.69 23.56
CA GLN A 112 -11.81 -7.69 24.42
C GLN A 112 -11.69 -8.15 25.87
N ASN A 113 -12.52 -9.07 26.34
CA ASN A 113 -12.60 -9.46 27.74
C ASN A 113 -12.34 -10.96 27.90
N ARG A 114 -11.29 -11.28 28.64
CA ARG A 114 -10.96 -12.65 29.03
C ARG A 114 -11.31 -12.87 30.49
N ARG A 115 -11.66 -14.08 30.85
CA ARG A 115 -11.89 -14.48 32.23
C ARG A 115 -10.61 -15.05 32.82
N TRP A 116 -10.36 -14.79 34.13
CA TRP A 116 -9.28 -15.45 34.84
C TRP A 116 -9.48 -16.97 34.86
N PRO A 117 -8.42 -17.78 34.71
CA PRO A 117 -8.58 -19.21 34.55
C PRO A 117 -9.13 -19.90 35.79
N GLN A 118 -9.96 -20.89 35.56
CA GLN A 118 -10.51 -21.78 36.55
C GLN A 118 -10.79 -23.13 35.89
N ILE A 119 -10.49 -24.24 36.60
CA ILE A 119 -10.85 -25.58 36.13
C ILE A 119 -12.34 -25.81 36.41
N ARG A 120 -13.11 -26.06 35.35
CA ARG A 120 -14.53 -26.35 35.40
C ARG A 120 -14.82 -27.73 34.81
N ASN A 121 -15.80 -28.44 35.36
CA ASN A 121 -16.21 -29.76 34.85
C ASN A 121 -15.08 -30.79 34.66
N GLY A 122 -14.05 -30.74 35.52
CA GLY A 122 -12.96 -31.69 35.46
C GLY A 122 -11.97 -31.55 34.29
N ASN A 123 -12.19 -30.56 33.37
CA ASN A 123 -11.36 -30.41 32.20
C ASN A 123 -10.28 -29.33 32.45
N VAL A 124 -9.02 -29.79 32.45
CA VAL A 124 -7.84 -28.93 32.58
C VAL A 124 -7.40 -28.45 31.19
N SER A 125 -8.13 -27.50 30.62
CA SER A 125 -7.85 -26.97 29.28
C SER A 125 -6.87 -25.79 29.30
N HIS A 126 -6.89 -24.98 30.36
CA HIS A 126 -6.11 -23.71 30.39
C HIS A 126 -4.64 -23.97 30.68
N ARG A 127 -3.74 -23.32 29.94
CA ARG A 127 -2.28 -23.48 30.02
C ARG A 127 -1.71 -23.22 31.42
N LEU A 128 -2.19 -22.22 32.13
CA LEU A 128 -1.73 -21.89 33.48
C LEU A 128 -2.18 -22.95 34.52
N ALA A 129 -3.37 -23.53 34.36
CA ALA A 129 -3.78 -24.66 35.20
C ALA A 129 -2.93 -25.90 34.95
N LYS A 130 -2.60 -26.18 33.68
CA LYS A 130 -1.67 -27.25 33.31
C LYS A 130 -0.28 -26.99 33.89
N LEU A 131 0.22 -25.78 33.83
CA LEU A 131 1.48 -25.36 34.39
C LEU A 131 1.55 -25.63 35.89
N LEU A 132 0.52 -25.22 36.65
CA LEU A 132 0.44 -25.49 38.10
C LEU A 132 0.39 -26.96 38.40
N MET A 133 -0.39 -27.75 37.68
CA MET A 133 -0.45 -29.21 37.88
C MET A 133 0.90 -29.88 37.70
N LEU A 134 1.59 -29.56 36.59
CA LEU A 134 2.88 -30.15 36.29
C LEU A 134 3.96 -29.71 37.28
N GLY A 135 4.05 -28.39 37.52
CA GLY A 135 5.07 -27.83 38.44
C GLY A 135 4.90 -28.25 39.89
N ALA A 136 3.68 -28.55 40.32
CA ALA A 136 3.41 -29.11 41.65
C ALA A 136 3.45 -30.67 41.70
N GLY A 137 3.77 -31.31 40.59
CA GLY A 137 3.92 -32.79 40.56
C GLY A 137 2.61 -33.56 40.61
N PHE A 138 1.45 -32.95 40.33
CA PHE A 138 0.20 -33.70 40.32
C PHE A 138 0.13 -34.67 39.13
N LYS A 139 -0.09 -35.97 39.38
CA LYS A 139 -0.14 -37.01 38.37
C LYS A 139 -1.54 -37.36 37.89
N THR A 140 -2.55 -36.94 38.66
CA THR A 140 -3.95 -37.29 38.39
C THR A 140 -4.87 -36.08 38.53
N VAL A 141 -5.92 -36.06 37.74
CA VAL A 141 -6.98 -35.07 37.81
C VAL A 141 -8.15 -35.65 38.58
N ASN A 142 -8.31 -35.27 39.84
CA ASN A 142 -9.42 -35.62 40.69
C ASN A 142 -10.00 -34.38 41.41
N ALA A 143 -11.11 -34.53 42.11
CA ALA A 143 -11.79 -33.43 42.77
C ALA A 143 -10.88 -32.66 43.73
N ALA A 144 -10.07 -33.36 44.50
CA ALA A 144 -9.15 -32.72 45.46
C ALA A 144 -8.03 -31.93 44.76
N THR A 145 -7.46 -32.47 43.68
CA THR A 145 -6.45 -31.78 42.88
C THR A 145 -7.02 -30.52 42.23
N ILE A 146 -8.25 -30.62 41.68
CA ILE A 146 -8.95 -29.49 41.07
C ILE A 146 -9.21 -28.38 42.08
N ASP A 147 -9.64 -28.74 43.27
CA ASP A 147 -9.94 -27.78 44.36
C ASP A 147 -8.66 -27.04 44.81
N ILE A 148 -7.55 -27.74 44.96
CA ILE A 148 -6.25 -27.13 45.29
C ILE A 148 -5.82 -26.16 44.18
N ILE A 149 -5.84 -26.57 42.93
CA ILE A 149 -5.42 -25.72 41.79
C ILE A 149 -6.33 -24.50 41.65
N ASN A 150 -7.65 -24.65 41.80
CA ASN A 150 -8.58 -23.55 41.76
C ASN A 150 -8.38 -22.57 42.96
N THR A 151 -8.05 -23.11 44.13
CA THR A 151 -7.69 -22.28 45.30
C THR A 151 -6.44 -21.45 44.99
N TRP A 152 -5.41 -22.03 44.40
CA TRP A 152 -4.20 -21.32 44.01
C TRP A 152 -4.45 -20.25 42.93
N LEU A 153 -5.25 -20.57 41.92
CA LEU A 153 -5.63 -19.59 40.88
C LEU A 153 -6.47 -18.45 41.45
N LYS A 154 -7.34 -18.72 42.45
CA LYS A 154 -8.13 -17.70 43.12
C LYS A 154 -7.25 -16.82 44.02
N GLU A 155 -6.28 -17.41 44.73
CA GLU A 155 -5.33 -16.66 45.54
C GLU A 155 -4.42 -15.79 44.66
N ALA A 156 -3.95 -16.29 43.51
CA ALA A 156 -3.21 -15.52 42.51
C ALA A 156 -4.00 -14.28 42.05
N TRP A 157 -5.29 -14.47 41.75
CA TRP A 157 -6.19 -13.37 41.40
C TRP A 157 -6.28 -12.36 42.53
N ALA A 158 -6.55 -12.82 43.76
CA ALA A 158 -6.73 -11.96 44.92
C ALA A 158 -5.46 -11.13 45.22
N GLN A 159 -4.27 -11.71 45.08
CA GLN A 159 -3.02 -11.02 45.30
C GLN A 159 -2.67 -10.02 44.18
N LEU A 160 -2.95 -10.34 42.95
CA LEU A 160 -2.69 -9.45 41.82
C LEU A 160 -3.66 -8.28 41.71
N THR A 161 -4.90 -8.46 42.17
CA THR A 161 -5.97 -7.41 42.16
C THR A 161 -6.23 -6.75 43.49
N GLY A 162 -5.61 -7.25 44.57
CA GLY A 162 -5.79 -6.78 45.95
C GLY A 162 -4.89 -5.57 46.30
N PRO A 163 -4.44 -5.46 47.56
CA PRO A 163 -3.71 -4.29 48.06
C PRO A 163 -2.43 -3.93 47.32
N LEU A 164 -1.79 -4.92 46.67
CA LEU A 164 -0.59 -4.69 45.85
C LEU A 164 -0.91 -4.01 44.51
N ALA A 165 -2.18 -4.10 44.09
CA ALA A 165 -2.71 -3.44 42.90
C ALA A 165 -1.82 -3.59 41.65
N VAL A 166 -1.26 -4.80 41.42
CA VAL A 166 -0.47 -5.08 40.21
C VAL A 166 -1.34 -4.91 38.96
N LEU A 167 -2.57 -5.41 39.04
CA LEU A 167 -3.63 -5.16 38.04
C LEU A 167 -4.58 -4.08 38.58
N LYS A 168 -4.88 -3.09 37.74
CA LYS A 168 -5.79 -2.01 38.08
C LYS A 168 -7.22 -2.29 37.59
N PRO A 169 -8.25 -1.89 38.37
CA PRO A 169 -9.64 -2.04 37.96
C PRO A 169 -10.05 -0.99 36.91
N ASP A 170 -10.92 -1.41 35.98
CA ASP A 170 -11.68 -0.57 35.09
C ASP A 170 -13.12 -1.10 35.08
N GLY A 171 -13.95 -0.59 35.99
CA GLY A 171 -15.28 -1.13 36.28
C GLY A 171 -15.22 -2.56 36.86
N ASN A 172 -15.82 -3.54 36.16
CA ASN A 172 -15.83 -4.96 36.57
C ASN A 172 -14.68 -5.79 35.96
N ARG A 173 -13.72 -5.14 35.32
CA ARG A 173 -12.59 -5.75 34.61
C ARG A 173 -11.26 -5.12 35.06
N PHE A 174 -10.15 -5.77 34.73
CA PHE A 174 -8.82 -5.37 35.18
C PHE A 174 -7.85 -5.35 34.02
N TYR A 175 -6.82 -4.52 34.13
CA TYR A 175 -5.74 -4.42 33.17
C TYR A 175 -4.39 -4.21 33.87
N LEU A 176 -3.27 -4.47 33.17
CA LEU A 176 -1.93 -4.17 33.63
C LEU A 176 -1.54 -2.75 33.20
N PRO A 177 -1.33 -1.81 34.15
CA PRO A 177 -0.78 -0.50 33.81
C PRO A 177 0.63 -0.62 33.24
N LYS A 178 0.93 0.10 32.17
CA LYS A 178 2.26 0.11 31.55
C LYS A 178 3.36 0.60 32.53
N GLU A 179 3.00 1.47 33.44
CA GLU A 179 3.88 2.02 34.46
C GLU A 179 4.33 0.99 35.51
N HIS A 180 3.63 -0.14 35.59
CA HIS A 180 4.01 -1.24 36.48
C HIS A 180 5.02 -2.20 35.86
N MET A 181 5.28 -2.08 34.54
CA MET A 181 6.33 -2.87 33.91
C MET A 181 7.71 -2.25 34.17
N THR A 182 8.67 -3.10 34.49
CA THR A 182 10.08 -2.73 34.71
C THR A 182 10.96 -3.52 33.79
N PHE A 183 12.09 -2.94 33.41
CA PHE A 183 13.08 -3.58 32.55
C PHE A 183 14.42 -3.60 33.26
N SER A 184 15.07 -4.74 33.26
CA SER A 184 16.39 -4.94 33.86
C SER A 184 17.26 -5.82 32.99
N LEU A 185 18.53 -5.84 33.28
CA LEU A 185 19.49 -6.72 32.63
C LEU A 185 19.21 -8.17 33.04
N ILE A 186 19.35 -9.08 32.10
CA ILE A 186 19.17 -10.51 32.33
C ILE A 186 20.53 -11.16 32.64
N THR A 187 20.56 -12.00 33.67
CA THR A 187 21.76 -12.80 34.04
C THR A 187 21.53 -14.30 33.82
N ASP A 188 20.40 -14.79 34.26
CA ASP A 188 19.95 -16.15 34.10
C ASP A 188 18.67 -16.19 33.27
N ALA A 189 18.54 -17.23 32.46
CA ALA A 189 17.39 -17.42 31.58
C ALA A 189 17.06 -18.91 31.42
N TRP A 190 15.97 -19.17 30.71
CA TRP A 190 15.45 -20.47 30.43
C TRP A 190 15.19 -20.66 28.93
N ILE A 191 15.74 -21.73 28.33
CA ILE A 191 15.43 -22.09 26.95
C ILE A 191 14.14 -22.92 26.96
N CYS A 192 13.08 -22.38 26.36
CA CYS A 192 11.80 -23.07 26.27
C CYS A 192 11.87 -24.17 25.21
N PRO A 193 11.68 -25.46 25.54
CA PRO A 193 11.83 -26.58 24.58
C PRO A 193 10.72 -26.62 23.53
N VAL A 194 9.60 -25.90 23.75
CA VAL A 194 8.47 -25.84 22.81
C VAL A 194 8.59 -24.69 21.81
N THR A 195 9.11 -23.56 22.26
CA THR A 195 9.21 -22.35 21.39
C THR A 195 10.62 -22.10 20.88
N ASN A 196 11.61 -22.78 21.47
CA ASN A 196 13.05 -22.55 21.25
C ASN A 196 13.41 -21.05 21.45
N LYS A 197 12.83 -20.43 22.47
CA LYS A 197 13.04 -19.01 22.83
C LYS A 197 13.58 -18.92 24.23
N ILE A 198 14.36 -17.88 24.48
CA ILE A 198 14.84 -17.52 25.80
C ILE A 198 13.69 -16.84 26.55
N LEU A 199 13.48 -17.26 27.79
CA LEU A 199 12.54 -16.67 28.75
C LEU A 199 13.29 -16.38 30.03
N ASP A 200 12.99 -15.25 30.62
CA ASP A 200 13.67 -14.77 31.83
C ASP A 200 13.18 -15.48 33.11
N THR A 201 12.06 -16.16 33.07
CA THR A 201 11.47 -16.83 34.23
C THR A 201 10.75 -18.13 33.81
N ALA A 202 10.86 -19.14 34.65
CA ALA A 202 10.12 -20.41 34.49
C ALA A 202 9.61 -20.85 35.87
N PHE A 203 8.43 -21.48 35.90
CA PHE A 203 7.88 -22.04 37.14
C PHE A 203 8.32 -23.51 37.27
N LYS A 204 9.20 -23.83 38.24
CA LYS A 204 9.79 -25.17 38.41
C LYS A 204 10.44 -25.73 37.12
N GLY A 205 11.06 -24.85 36.37
CA GLY A 205 11.64 -25.24 35.09
C GLY A 205 10.64 -25.39 33.96
N LEU A 206 9.38 -25.08 34.15
CA LEU A 206 8.34 -25.19 33.13
C LEU A 206 7.92 -23.81 32.64
N THR A 207 7.53 -23.73 31.36
CA THR A 207 6.99 -22.52 30.72
C THR A 207 5.52 -22.71 30.38
N PRO A 208 4.74 -21.63 30.20
CA PRO A 208 3.32 -21.74 29.83
C PRO A 208 3.07 -22.23 28.40
N TYR A 209 4.12 -22.42 27.61
CA TYR A 209 4.06 -22.86 26.21
C TYR A 209 4.04 -24.38 26.07
N LEU A 210 3.23 -25.02 26.88
CA LEU A 210 3.02 -26.46 26.81
C LEU A 210 2.23 -26.84 25.54
N PRO A 211 2.53 -28.02 24.93
CA PRO A 211 1.75 -28.53 23.82
C PRO A 211 0.26 -28.67 24.17
N THR A 212 -0.63 -28.37 23.25
CA THR A 212 -2.09 -28.37 23.48
C THR A 212 -2.66 -29.76 23.67
N HIS A 213 -2.00 -30.80 23.14
CA HIS A 213 -2.44 -32.20 23.17
C HIS A 213 -1.96 -32.98 24.40
N ILE A 214 -1.32 -32.31 25.37
CA ILE A 214 -0.91 -33.01 26.61
C ILE A 214 -2.15 -33.52 27.34
N SER A 215 -2.22 -34.83 27.49
CA SER A 215 -3.17 -35.51 28.40
C SER A 215 -2.47 -35.82 29.71
N PHE A 216 -3.02 -35.33 30.83
CA PHE A 216 -2.46 -35.61 32.16
C PHE A 216 -2.66 -37.06 32.60
N GLU A 217 -3.62 -37.79 32.02
CA GLU A 217 -3.90 -39.17 32.38
C GLU A 217 -2.82 -40.15 31.94
N HIS A 218 -2.00 -39.76 30.99
CA HIS A 218 -0.99 -40.63 30.37
C HIS A 218 0.42 -40.02 30.37
N LEU A 219 0.68 -38.96 31.19
CA LEU A 219 1.99 -38.33 31.23
C LEU A 219 2.98 -39.20 32.03
N THR A 220 3.97 -39.74 31.33
CA THR A 220 5.11 -40.45 31.99
C THR A 220 6.13 -39.44 32.49
N LEU A 221 6.98 -39.81 33.45
CA LEU A 221 8.10 -39.01 33.93
C LEU A 221 9.03 -38.58 32.77
N ALA A 222 9.30 -39.49 31.84
CA ALA A 222 10.16 -39.21 30.68
C ALA A 222 9.54 -38.16 29.76
N GLN A 223 8.21 -38.11 29.61
CA GLN A 223 7.53 -37.06 28.84
C GLN A 223 7.53 -35.70 29.58
N TYR A 224 7.45 -35.73 30.91
CA TYR A 224 7.58 -34.51 31.73
C TYR A 224 8.96 -33.87 31.52
N ASP A 225 10.03 -34.64 31.56
CA ASP A 225 11.40 -34.14 31.39
C ASP A 225 11.61 -33.47 30.02
N THR A 226 10.87 -33.88 29.00
CA THR A 226 10.93 -33.23 27.67
C THR A 226 10.39 -31.79 27.65
N PHE A 227 9.61 -31.41 28.66
CA PHE A 227 9.03 -30.05 28.73
C PHE A 227 9.78 -29.12 29.71
N VAL A 228 10.78 -29.66 30.44
CA VAL A 228 11.58 -28.85 31.33
C VAL A 228 12.51 -27.97 30.52
N ALA A 229 12.43 -26.68 30.78
CA ALA A 229 13.29 -25.68 30.16
C ALA A 229 14.71 -25.80 30.71
N GLN A 230 15.69 -25.66 29.85
CA GLN A 230 17.09 -25.65 30.24
C GLN A 230 17.46 -24.28 30.81
N LYS A 231 17.99 -24.23 32.02
CA LYS A 231 18.56 -23.04 32.62
C LYS A 231 19.89 -22.70 31.97
N VAL A 232 20.09 -21.44 31.57
CA VAL A 232 21.32 -20.94 30.97
C VAL A 232 21.71 -19.61 31.57
N THR A 233 23.02 -19.35 31.62
CA THR A 233 23.55 -18.04 31.99
C THR A 233 23.70 -17.17 30.74
N MET A 234 23.29 -15.93 30.81
CA MET A 234 23.34 -15.00 29.68
C MET A 234 24.66 -14.23 29.67
N PRO A 235 25.19 -13.90 28.49
CA PRO A 235 26.39 -13.07 28.34
C PRO A 235 26.14 -11.65 28.89
N GLU A 236 27.14 -11.10 29.57
CA GLU A 236 27.07 -9.79 30.21
C GLU A 236 27.38 -8.67 29.20
N ILE A 237 26.50 -8.48 28.22
CA ILE A 237 26.68 -7.52 27.11
C ILE A 237 26.87 -6.07 27.57
N TRP A 238 26.40 -5.71 28.76
CA TRP A 238 26.56 -4.39 29.34
C TRP A 238 27.98 -4.09 29.84
N LYS A 239 28.81 -5.09 29.98
CA LYS A 239 30.22 -4.93 30.29
C LYS A 239 31.08 -4.55 29.08
N LEU A 240 30.53 -4.66 27.90
CA LEU A 240 31.19 -4.21 26.69
C LEU A 240 31.34 -2.70 26.69
N ASP A 241 32.56 -2.20 26.77
CA ASP A 241 32.83 -0.77 26.71
C ASP A 241 32.55 -0.23 25.30
N ARG A 242 31.51 0.61 25.22
CA ARG A 242 31.05 1.27 23.99
C ARG A 242 31.30 2.78 24.01
N SER A 243 32.02 3.29 25.00
CA SER A 243 32.27 4.73 25.18
C SER A 243 33.27 5.32 24.18
N GLN A 244 33.65 4.58 23.16
CA GLN A 244 34.66 5.01 22.19
C GLN A 244 34.11 5.97 21.17
N GLU A 245 34.86 7.02 20.88
CA GLU A 245 34.49 8.04 19.90
C GLU A 245 34.48 7.50 18.47
N ASP A 246 35.27 6.44 18.16
CA ASP A 246 35.28 5.81 16.86
C ASP A 246 34.33 4.62 16.80
N TYR A 247 33.28 4.78 16.01
CA TYR A 247 32.28 3.73 15.76
C TYR A 247 32.88 2.43 15.18
N ALA A 248 33.86 2.53 14.27
CA ALA A 248 34.49 1.37 13.63
C ALA A 248 35.28 0.54 14.63
N GLU A 249 35.97 1.19 15.56
CA GLU A 249 36.70 0.53 16.63
C GLU A 249 35.78 -0.15 17.64
N GLY A 250 34.69 0.55 18.03
CA GLY A 250 33.65 -0.02 18.89
C GLY A 250 32.97 -1.24 18.29
N LEU A 251 32.71 -1.20 16.99
CA LEU A 251 32.15 -2.33 16.24
C LEU A 251 33.13 -3.51 16.18
N ALA A 252 34.42 -3.26 15.92
CA ALA A 252 35.44 -4.30 15.90
C ALA A 252 35.57 -5.00 17.24
N LYS A 253 35.58 -4.27 18.34
CA LYS A 253 35.61 -4.81 19.71
C LYS A 253 34.36 -5.64 20.03
N ALA A 254 33.18 -5.17 19.63
CA ALA A 254 31.94 -5.92 19.84
C ALA A 254 31.96 -7.25 19.08
N ARG A 255 32.44 -7.26 17.85
CA ARG A 255 32.58 -8.47 17.03
C ARG A 255 33.61 -9.45 17.58
N ASP A 256 34.73 -8.92 18.02
CA ASP A 256 35.78 -9.73 18.66
C ASP A 256 35.24 -10.40 19.92
N TRP A 257 34.59 -9.63 20.77
CA TRP A 257 33.95 -10.16 22.00
C TRP A 257 32.92 -11.24 21.68
N VAL A 258 31.98 -10.98 20.75
CA VAL A 258 30.94 -11.95 20.34
C VAL A 258 31.54 -13.24 19.78
N SER A 259 32.68 -13.17 19.11
CA SER A 259 33.33 -14.35 18.52
C SER A 259 34.11 -15.19 19.53
N HIS A 260 34.50 -14.62 20.68
CA HIS A 260 35.36 -15.29 21.66
C HIS A 260 34.65 -15.61 23.00
N ASP A 261 33.45 -15.07 23.22
CA ASP A 261 32.72 -15.32 24.47
C ASP A 261 32.20 -16.77 24.52
N PRO A 262 32.58 -17.55 25.58
CA PRO A 262 32.20 -18.95 25.68
C PRO A 262 30.73 -19.20 25.91
N LEU A 263 30.00 -18.24 26.56
CA LEU A 263 28.56 -18.35 26.76
C LEU A 263 27.82 -18.16 25.45
N ILE A 264 28.28 -17.24 24.62
CA ILE A 264 27.73 -17.04 23.26
C ILE A 264 27.96 -18.30 22.42
N ALA A 265 29.15 -18.90 22.48
CA ALA A 265 29.44 -20.15 21.76
C ALA A 265 28.50 -21.28 22.20
N GLN A 266 28.22 -21.41 23.50
CA GLN A 266 27.27 -22.37 24.04
C GLN A 266 25.85 -22.08 23.52
N LEU A 267 25.36 -20.84 23.63
CA LEU A 267 24.01 -20.47 23.19
C LEU A 267 23.82 -20.64 21.68
N ARG A 268 24.87 -20.49 20.89
CA ARG A 268 24.85 -20.82 19.45
C ARG A 268 24.71 -22.31 19.19
N SER A 269 25.36 -23.14 19.95
CA SER A 269 25.22 -24.62 19.85
C SER A 269 23.80 -25.08 20.19
N GLU A 270 23.09 -24.34 21.04
CA GLU A 270 21.68 -24.54 21.39
C GLU A 270 20.69 -23.88 20.40
N ASN A 271 21.18 -23.24 19.33
CA ASN A 271 20.39 -22.51 18.35
C ASN A 271 19.52 -21.37 18.94
N VAL A 272 19.90 -20.76 20.03
CA VAL A 272 19.17 -19.65 20.68
C VAL A 272 19.90 -18.31 20.55
N TRP A 273 21.16 -18.31 20.17
CA TRP A 273 21.91 -17.11 19.81
C TRP A 273 22.16 -17.11 18.29
N THR A 274 21.68 -16.11 17.62
CA THR A 274 21.70 -15.98 16.15
C THR A 274 22.38 -14.70 15.72
N ASP A 275 22.57 -14.51 14.42
CA ASP A 275 23.08 -13.26 13.84
C ASP A 275 22.27 -12.02 14.24
N ILE A 276 21.00 -12.19 14.63
CA ILE A 276 20.16 -11.07 15.13
C ILE A 276 20.69 -10.61 16.49
N ASN A 277 21.06 -11.53 17.37
CA ASN A 277 21.66 -11.23 18.66
C ASN A 277 23.01 -10.51 18.49
N ASP A 278 23.85 -11.00 17.58
CA ASP A 278 25.15 -10.38 17.27
C ASP A 278 24.96 -8.93 16.86
N ARG A 279 24.01 -8.66 15.97
CA ARG A 279 23.72 -7.32 15.50
C ARG A 279 23.21 -6.37 16.58
N VAL A 280 22.43 -6.88 17.52
CA VAL A 280 22.00 -6.06 18.68
C VAL A 280 23.21 -5.73 19.56
N VAL A 281 24.09 -6.71 19.78
CA VAL A 281 25.34 -6.50 20.56
C VAL A 281 26.29 -5.55 19.84
N GLU A 282 26.43 -5.65 18.54
CA GLU A 282 27.23 -4.74 17.72
C GLU A 282 26.73 -3.27 17.82
N GLY A 283 25.53 -3.05 18.35
CA GLY A 283 24.92 -1.73 18.36
C GLY A 283 24.43 -1.28 17.01
N GLY A 284 24.03 -2.25 16.24
CA GLY A 284 23.88 -2.33 14.83
C GLY A 284 23.18 -1.21 14.11
N PHE A 285 23.45 -1.15 12.84
CA PHE A 285 22.76 -0.32 11.89
C PHE A 285 21.27 -0.62 11.89
N TYR A 286 20.48 0.40 12.15
CA TYR A 286 19.08 0.32 11.78
C TYR A 286 19.03 0.28 10.26
N TYR A 287 18.36 -0.74 9.69
CA TYR A 287 18.04 -0.72 8.30
C TYR A 287 17.11 0.44 8.00
N ARG A 288 17.62 1.46 7.36
CA ARG A 288 16.81 2.55 6.81
C ARG A 288 16.39 2.13 5.42
N THR A 289 15.09 1.96 5.25
CA THR A 289 14.49 1.56 3.98
C THR A 289 13.75 2.72 3.36
N ALA A 290 13.77 2.81 2.05
CA ALA A 290 12.92 3.71 1.30
C ALA A 290 12.35 2.99 0.07
N GLU A 291 11.20 3.47 -0.40
CA GLU A 291 10.58 3.00 -1.62
C GLU A 291 10.95 3.92 -2.78
N HIS A 292 11.54 3.36 -3.84
CA HIS A 292 11.84 4.05 -5.08
C HIS A 292 10.94 3.51 -6.18
N SER A 293 9.78 4.10 -6.33
CA SER A 293 8.80 3.75 -7.33
C SER A 293 8.21 4.99 -7.99
N ALA A 294 7.55 4.82 -9.13
CA ALA A 294 6.87 5.90 -9.84
C ALA A 294 5.71 6.54 -9.04
N GLN A 295 5.38 5.99 -7.86
CA GLN A 295 4.39 6.58 -6.95
C GLN A 295 4.94 7.75 -6.14
N GLN A 296 6.25 7.85 -6.03
CA GLN A 296 6.91 8.92 -5.27
C GLN A 296 7.16 10.15 -6.16
N SER A 297 7.22 11.33 -5.55
CA SER A 297 7.59 12.55 -6.27
C SER A 297 9.06 12.51 -6.74
N SER A 298 9.34 13.16 -7.86
CA SER A 298 10.70 13.24 -8.42
C SER A 298 11.73 13.81 -7.43
N GLU A 299 11.34 14.83 -6.65
CA GLU A 299 12.20 15.44 -5.63
C GLU A 299 12.55 14.46 -4.52
N ARG A 300 11.56 13.64 -4.11
CA ARG A 300 11.74 12.63 -3.08
C ARG A 300 12.62 11.48 -3.58
N LEU A 301 12.43 11.04 -4.82
CA LEU A 301 13.27 10.02 -5.45
C LEU A 301 14.73 10.48 -5.50
N GLN A 302 15.00 11.72 -5.95
CA GLN A 302 16.35 12.30 -5.96
C GLN A 302 16.97 12.39 -4.56
N SER A 303 16.16 12.75 -3.56
CA SER A 303 16.61 12.76 -2.16
C SER A 303 17.00 11.36 -1.69
N TYR A 304 16.18 10.34 -1.98
CA TYR A 304 16.49 8.95 -1.61
C TYR A 304 17.74 8.41 -2.32
N GLU A 305 17.90 8.71 -3.60
CA GLU A 305 19.12 8.36 -4.34
C GLU A 305 20.37 8.98 -3.69
N LYS A 306 20.31 10.26 -3.32
CA LYS A 306 21.41 10.95 -2.63
C LYS A 306 21.69 10.35 -1.25
N MET A 307 20.65 10.06 -0.47
CA MET A 307 20.80 9.42 0.85
C MET A 307 21.39 8.01 0.72
N PHE A 308 20.99 7.25 -0.30
CA PHE A 308 21.51 5.91 -0.56
C PHE A 308 22.98 5.95 -0.97
N LYS A 309 23.37 6.85 -1.88
CA LYS A 309 24.78 7.08 -2.26
C LYS A 309 25.67 7.44 -1.06
N ASN A 310 25.13 8.19 -0.12
CA ASN A 310 25.84 8.63 1.08
C ASN A 310 25.78 7.60 2.23
N GLY A 311 25.21 6.41 2.02
CA GLY A 311 25.08 5.39 3.06
C GLY A 311 24.07 5.71 4.17
N GLN A 312 23.28 6.76 4.02
CA GLN A 312 22.20 7.14 4.96
C GLN A 312 20.96 6.25 4.83
N LEU A 313 20.78 5.61 3.68
CA LEU A 313 19.84 4.53 3.42
C LEU A 313 20.62 3.25 3.12
N ASN A 314 20.19 2.13 3.73
CA ASN A 314 20.83 0.82 3.55
C ASN A 314 20.09 -0.06 2.54
N VAL A 315 18.78 0.07 2.49
CA VAL A 315 17.90 -0.74 1.62
C VAL A 315 16.99 0.19 0.81
N LEU A 316 17.02 -0.02 -0.50
CA LEU A 316 16.15 0.69 -1.42
C LEU A 316 15.25 -0.33 -2.13
N ASN A 317 13.96 -0.27 -1.83
CA ASN A 317 12.95 -1.09 -2.50
C ASN A 317 12.56 -0.42 -3.82
N CYS A 318 12.87 -1.07 -4.93
CA CYS A 318 12.66 -0.49 -6.24
C CYS A 318 11.67 -1.32 -7.06
N SER A 319 10.85 -0.63 -7.83
CA SER A 319 10.17 -1.22 -8.98
C SER A 319 11.13 -1.29 -10.18
N THR A 320 10.60 -1.46 -11.39
CA THR A 320 11.37 -1.45 -12.64
C THR A 320 12.09 -0.11 -12.91
N THR A 321 11.81 0.94 -12.14
CA THR A 321 12.44 2.26 -12.28
C THR A 321 13.96 2.23 -12.18
N MET A 322 14.51 1.24 -11.47
CA MET A 322 15.96 1.08 -11.28
C MET A 322 16.61 0.06 -12.24
N GLU A 323 15.87 -0.50 -13.19
CA GLU A 323 16.45 -1.36 -14.22
C GLU A 323 17.32 -0.56 -15.20
N MET A 324 16.93 0.68 -15.49
CA MET A 324 17.53 1.52 -16.53
C MET A 324 18.45 2.59 -15.92
N GLY A 325 19.71 2.62 -16.37
CA GLY A 325 20.63 3.76 -16.46
C GLY A 325 20.93 4.64 -15.23
N VAL A 326 20.25 4.49 -14.09
CA VAL A 326 20.50 5.37 -12.93
C VAL A 326 21.78 4.95 -12.21
N ASP A 327 22.72 5.88 -12.06
CA ASP A 327 23.92 5.65 -11.25
C ASP A 327 23.61 5.90 -9.77
N ILE A 328 23.42 4.81 -9.01
CA ILE A 328 23.10 4.86 -7.57
C ILE A 328 24.32 4.62 -6.68
N GLY A 329 25.51 4.51 -7.26
CA GLY A 329 26.76 4.24 -6.52
C GLY A 329 27.01 2.74 -6.31
N GLY A 330 27.89 2.40 -5.38
CA GLY A 330 28.27 1.01 -5.08
C GLY A 330 27.12 0.24 -4.40
N ILE A 331 26.56 -0.73 -5.10
CA ILE A 331 25.57 -1.67 -4.56
C ILE A 331 26.25 -3.01 -4.35
N THR A 332 26.28 -3.48 -3.12
CA THR A 332 26.87 -4.78 -2.76
C THR A 332 25.94 -5.93 -3.10
N ALA A 333 24.65 -5.77 -2.91
CA ALA A 333 23.65 -6.81 -3.10
C ALA A 333 22.40 -6.33 -3.81
N VAL A 334 21.88 -7.15 -4.72
CA VAL A 334 20.58 -7.00 -5.36
C VAL A 334 19.72 -8.20 -4.97
N VAL A 335 18.54 -7.91 -4.43
CA VAL A 335 17.55 -8.94 -4.05
C VAL A 335 16.32 -8.81 -4.94
N MET A 336 16.00 -9.85 -5.68
CA MET A 336 14.83 -9.94 -6.53
C MET A 336 13.73 -10.77 -5.85
N ASN A 337 12.56 -10.18 -5.65
CA ASN A 337 11.42 -10.82 -4.96
C ASN A 337 10.59 -11.77 -5.87
N ASN A 338 11.05 -12.02 -7.07
CA ASN A 338 10.59 -13.02 -8.03
C ASN A 338 11.55 -13.04 -9.21
N VAL A 339 11.46 -14.08 -10.03
CA VAL A 339 12.24 -14.14 -11.28
C VAL A 339 11.64 -13.12 -12.27
N PRO A 340 12.44 -12.23 -12.85
CA PRO A 340 11.99 -11.37 -13.94
C PRO A 340 11.48 -12.17 -15.15
N PRO A 341 10.52 -11.64 -15.92
CA PRO A 341 9.91 -12.39 -17.02
C PRO A 341 10.86 -12.69 -18.20
N HIS A 342 11.90 -11.88 -18.36
CA HIS A 342 12.87 -12.03 -19.44
C HIS A 342 14.30 -12.08 -18.92
N PRO A 343 15.20 -12.83 -19.60
CA PRO A 343 16.62 -12.89 -19.23
C PRO A 343 17.29 -11.52 -19.21
N ALA A 344 16.97 -10.65 -20.16
CA ALA A 344 17.49 -9.29 -20.23
C ALA A 344 17.18 -8.47 -18.97
N ASN A 345 15.95 -8.56 -18.45
CA ASN A 345 15.56 -7.87 -17.23
C ASN A 345 16.32 -8.41 -16.01
N TYR A 346 16.52 -9.74 -15.97
CA TYR A 346 17.33 -10.37 -14.92
C TYR A 346 18.75 -9.82 -14.90
N LEU A 347 19.42 -9.83 -16.06
CA LEU A 347 20.80 -9.34 -16.20
C LEU A 347 20.91 -7.84 -15.90
N GLN A 348 19.94 -7.03 -16.31
CA GLN A 348 19.92 -5.59 -16.02
C GLN A 348 19.78 -5.31 -14.52
N ARG A 349 18.97 -6.09 -13.79
CA ARG A 349 18.82 -5.97 -12.34
C ARG A 349 20.03 -6.50 -11.61
N ALA A 350 20.48 -7.71 -11.91
CA ALA A 350 21.64 -8.34 -11.29
C ALA A 350 22.92 -7.51 -11.50
N GLY A 351 23.10 -6.95 -12.71
CA GLY A 351 24.24 -6.10 -13.07
C GLY A 351 24.26 -4.73 -12.37
N ARG A 352 23.35 -4.44 -11.45
CA ARG A 352 23.44 -3.29 -10.55
C ARG A 352 24.41 -3.53 -9.39
N ALA A 353 24.59 -4.79 -8.96
CA ALA A 353 25.55 -5.13 -7.93
C ALA A 353 26.99 -5.15 -8.49
N GLY A 354 27.96 -4.84 -7.64
CA GLY A 354 29.37 -4.95 -7.96
C GLY A 354 29.95 -3.88 -8.88
N ARG A 355 29.32 -2.71 -8.96
CA ARG A 355 29.87 -1.56 -9.67
C ARG A 355 30.85 -0.80 -8.78
N SER A 356 31.93 -0.30 -9.38
CA SER A 356 32.87 0.66 -8.78
C SER A 356 33.40 0.29 -7.40
N LYS A 357 34.55 -0.36 -7.33
CA LYS A 357 35.35 -0.65 -6.11
C LYS A 357 34.75 -1.65 -5.10
N GLU A 358 33.58 -2.23 -5.38
CA GLU A 358 33.04 -3.29 -4.53
C GLU A 358 33.81 -4.60 -4.78
N SER A 359 34.37 -5.17 -3.72
CA SER A 359 35.11 -6.43 -3.80
C SER A 359 34.19 -7.65 -3.96
N ARG A 360 32.90 -7.51 -3.69
CA ARG A 360 31.89 -8.57 -3.77
C ARG A 360 30.60 -8.06 -4.37
N ALA A 361 29.97 -8.89 -5.19
CA ALA A 361 28.64 -8.64 -5.74
C ALA A 361 27.75 -9.84 -5.48
N ILE A 362 26.58 -9.61 -4.91
CA ILE A 362 25.61 -10.67 -4.61
C ILE A 362 24.31 -10.36 -5.34
N SER A 363 23.85 -11.30 -6.14
CA SER A 363 22.48 -11.28 -6.67
C SER A 363 21.72 -12.45 -6.07
N TYR A 364 20.66 -12.14 -5.34
CA TYR A 364 19.81 -13.13 -4.68
C TYR A 364 18.39 -13.06 -5.25
N THR A 365 17.87 -14.19 -5.71
CA THR A 365 16.53 -14.26 -6.29
C THR A 365 15.64 -15.20 -5.49
N LEU A 366 14.53 -14.68 -4.99
CA LEU A 366 13.49 -15.47 -4.34
C LEU A 366 12.52 -16.01 -5.41
N CYS A 367 12.63 -17.28 -5.73
CA CYS A 367 11.69 -17.95 -6.63
C CYS A 367 10.39 -18.26 -5.91
N LYS A 368 9.26 -17.83 -6.51
CA LYS A 368 7.91 -18.09 -6.01
C LYS A 368 7.38 -19.42 -6.51
N GLY A 369 6.24 -19.86 -6.00
CA GLY A 369 5.58 -21.11 -6.39
C GLY A 369 4.89 -21.08 -7.76
N ASN A 370 5.14 -20.07 -8.61
CA ASN A 370 4.57 -20.01 -9.97
C ASN A 370 5.42 -20.85 -10.96
N PRO A 371 4.84 -21.29 -12.10
CA PRO A 371 5.52 -22.17 -13.04
C PRO A 371 6.82 -21.61 -13.61
N HIS A 372 6.87 -20.31 -13.90
CA HIS A 372 8.06 -19.65 -14.44
C HIS A 372 9.21 -19.68 -13.45
N ASP A 373 8.99 -19.24 -12.21
CA ASP A 373 10.01 -19.20 -11.17
C ASP A 373 10.52 -20.60 -10.84
N GLN A 374 9.64 -21.61 -10.81
CA GLN A 374 10.02 -23.01 -10.57
C GLN A 374 10.86 -23.57 -11.71
N GLN A 375 10.56 -23.22 -12.97
CA GLN A 375 11.36 -23.64 -14.11
C GLN A 375 12.76 -23.02 -14.06
N VAL A 376 12.88 -21.74 -13.72
CA VAL A 376 14.16 -21.06 -13.57
C VAL A 376 14.93 -21.60 -12.36
N PHE A 377 14.27 -21.94 -11.26
CA PHE A 377 14.90 -22.57 -10.12
C PHE A 377 15.51 -23.93 -10.48
N ALA A 378 14.83 -24.70 -11.31
CA ALA A 378 15.34 -25.98 -11.82
C ALA A 378 16.49 -25.81 -12.83
N ASN A 379 16.55 -24.68 -13.55
CA ASN A 379 17.62 -24.31 -14.46
C ASN A 379 18.18 -22.91 -14.14
N PRO A 380 19.09 -22.77 -13.14
CA PRO A 380 19.59 -21.47 -12.71
C PRO A 380 20.45 -20.75 -13.76
N LEU A 381 20.91 -21.45 -14.81
CA LEU A 381 21.66 -20.86 -15.92
C LEU A 381 20.76 -20.19 -16.97
N TRP A 382 19.43 -20.32 -16.84
CA TRP A 382 18.45 -19.71 -17.73
C TRP A 382 18.76 -18.26 -18.13
N PRO A 383 19.16 -17.31 -17.23
CA PRO A 383 19.39 -15.93 -17.62
C PRO A 383 20.59 -15.74 -18.56
N PHE A 384 21.51 -16.70 -18.57
CA PHE A 384 22.78 -16.64 -19.32
C PHE A 384 22.72 -17.45 -20.61
N GLU A 385 21.96 -18.52 -20.66
CA GLU A 385 21.87 -19.45 -21.79
C GLU A 385 20.74 -19.13 -22.74
N THR A 386 19.68 -18.44 -22.25
CA THR A 386 18.53 -18.11 -23.09
C THR A 386 18.87 -16.97 -24.04
N MET A 387 18.67 -17.18 -25.33
CA MET A 387 18.88 -16.17 -26.35
C MET A 387 17.94 -14.97 -26.11
N ILE A 388 18.52 -13.78 -26.04
CA ILE A 388 17.76 -12.53 -25.96
C ILE A 388 17.43 -12.09 -27.38
N PRO A 389 16.11 -12.10 -27.77
CA PRO A 389 15.75 -11.67 -29.10
C PRO A 389 16.02 -10.19 -29.30
N ALA A 390 16.42 -9.83 -30.52
CA ALA A 390 16.55 -8.43 -30.88
C ALA A 390 15.19 -7.70 -30.71
N PRO A 391 15.20 -6.46 -30.23
CA PRO A 391 13.95 -5.69 -30.12
C PRO A 391 13.35 -5.46 -31.50
N MET A 392 12.05 -5.73 -31.60
CA MET A 392 11.30 -5.48 -32.83
C MET A 392 10.53 -4.17 -32.72
N VAL A 393 10.64 -3.31 -33.71
CA VAL A 393 9.83 -2.11 -33.85
C VAL A 393 8.60 -2.43 -34.68
N ALA A 394 7.42 -2.17 -34.11
CA ALA A 394 6.15 -2.41 -34.82
C ALA A 394 5.94 -1.33 -35.90
N MET A 395 6.35 -1.61 -37.11
CA MET A 395 6.15 -0.74 -38.28
C MET A 395 4.86 -1.07 -39.07
N ASN A 396 4.10 -2.07 -38.63
CA ASN A 396 2.89 -2.56 -39.27
C ASN A 396 1.60 -1.87 -38.81
N SER A 397 1.69 -0.88 -37.92
CA SER A 397 0.57 -0.11 -37.44
C SER A 397 0.49 1.25 -38.16
N ALA A 398 -0.46 1.39 -39.07
CA ALA A 398 -0.70 2.65 -39.79
C ALA A 398 -0.97 3.83 -38.86
N ARG A 399 -1.65 3.59 -37.71
CA ARG A 399 -1.90 4.60 -36.67
C ARG A 399 -0.62 5.11 -36.03
N LEU A 400 0.32 4.23 -35.69
CA LEU A 400 1.60 4.62 -35.11
C LEU A 400 2.44 5.40 -36.12
N VAL A 401 2.51 4.91 -37.37
CA VAL A 401 3.25 5.62 -38.43
C VAL A 401 2.65 7.01 -38.67
N GLN A 402 1.32 7.14 -38.67
CA GLN A 402 0.68 8.45 -38.87
C GLN A 402 1.01 9.43 -37.72
N ARG A 403 1.18 8.97 -36.46
CA ARG A 403 1.64 9.85 -35.38
C ARG A 403 3.03 10.40 -35.63
N HIS A 404 3.93 9.60 -36.20
CA HIS A 404 5.26 10.06 -36.61
C HIS A 404 5.21 11.04 -37.78
N VAL A 405 4.30 10.83 -38.74
CA VAL A 405 3.99 11.78 -39.80
C VAL A 405 3.52 13.12 -39.19
N ASN A 406 2.55 13.05 -38.26
CA ASN A 406 2.04 14.25 -37.58
C ASN A 406 3.15 14.99 -36.82
N ALA A 407 4.07 14.23 -36.18
CA ALA A 407 5.20 14.81 -35.43
C ALA A 407 6.18 15.53 -36.38
N LEU A 408 6.51 14.94 -37.52
CA LEU A 408 7.38 15.56 -38.51
C LEU A 408 6.76 16.88 -39.02
N LEU A 409 5.48 16.83 -39.44
CA LEU A 409 4.76 17.98 -40.00
C LEU A 409 4.62 19.11 -38.97
N LEU A 410 4.23 18.77 -37.72
CA LEU A 410 4.11 19.78 -36.66
C LEU A 410 5.46 20.37 -36.29
N SER A 411 6.51 19.55 -36.21
CA SER A 411 7.88 20.01 -35.92
C SER A 411 8.38 21.01 -36.97
N ASP A 412 8.19 20.69 -38.26
CA ASP A 412 8.61 21.58 -39.35
C ASP A 412 7.84 22.91 -39.31
N PHE A 413 6.51 22.86 -39.11
CA PHE A 413 5.69 24.03 -38.95
C PHE A 413 6.15 24.91 -37.77
N LEU A 414 6.37 24.32 -36.59
CA LEU A 414 6.79 25.05 -35.39
C LEU A 414 8.22 25.64 -35.52
N CYS A 415 9.12 24.94 -36.23
CA CYS A 415 10.50 25.39 -36.38
C CYS A 415 10.69 26.41 -37.50
N ASN A 416 10.03 26.21 -38.63
CA ASN A 416 10.35 26.92 -39.86
C ASN A 416 9.29 27.93 -40.31
N VAL A 417 8.04 27.78 -39.86
CA VAL A 417 6.90 28.60 -40.31
C VAL A 417 6.47 29.64 -39.26
N ILE A 418 6.60 29.27 -37.97
CA ILE A 418 6.31 30.22 -36.89
C ILE A 418 7.48 31.17 -36.69
N GLY A 419 7.23 32.46 -36.77
CA GLY A 419 8.25 33.52 -36.64
C GLY A 419 8.92 33.57 -35.27
N GLU A 420 10.13 34.13 -35.16
CA GLU A 420 10.91 34.22 -33.92
C GLU A 420 10.20 35.06 -32.84
N THR A 421 9.42 36.07 -33.20
CA THR A 421 8.61 36.85 -32.26
C THR A 421 7.55 36.06 -31.53
N ASP A 422 7.07 34.98 -32.11
CA ASP A 422 6.12 34.06 -31.50
C ASP A 422 6.81 33.00 -30.62
N LYS A 423 8.13 32.79 -30.81
CA LYS A 423 8.95 31.86 -30.01
C LYS A 423 9.41 32.41 -28.67
N GLU A 424 9.44 33.72 -28.51
CA GLU A 424 9.80 34.39 -27.24
C GLU A 424 8.75 34.23 -26.15
N LYS A 425 7.53 33.83 -26.47
CA LYS A 425 6.54 33.40 -25.49
C LYS A 425 6.90 31.99 -25.02
N THR A 426 7.45 31.91 -23.87
CA THR A 426 8.15 30.79 -23.25
C THR A 426 7.35 29.53 -22.95
N SER A 427 6.04 29.48 -23.26
CA SER A 427 5.24 28.27 -23.03
C SER A 427 4.42 27.94 -24.29
N LEU A 428 4.73 26.78 -24.89
CA LEU A 428 3.86 26.11 -25.85
C LEU A 428 2.67 25.53 -25.09
N ASP A 429 1.66 26.36 -24.81
CA ASP A 429 0.43 25.92 -24.18
C ASP A 429 -0.70 25.74 -25.19
N SER A 430 -1.75 25.05 -24.77
CA SER A 430 -2.89 24.69 -25.62
C SER A 430 -3.67 25.93 -26.06
N LEU A 431 -3.74 26.99 -25.26
CA LEU A 431 -4.40 28.24 -25.61
C LEU A 431 -3.66 28.95 -26.74
N TRP A 432 -2.33 29.01 -26.66
CA TRP A 432 -1.49 29.61 -27.71
C TRP A 432 -1.69 28.96 -29.07
N PHE A 433 -1.94 27.64 -29.10
CA PHE A 433 -2.09 26.91 -30.35
C PHE A 433 -3.54 26.89 -30.88
N PHE A 434 -4.51 26.59 -30.02
CA PHE A 434 -5.90 26.44 -30.40
C PHE A 434 -6.74 27.69 -30.23
N GLY A 435 -6.32 28.63 -29.39
CA GLY A 435 -7.04 29.88 -29.17
C GLY A 435 -6.94 30.83 -30.35
N GLU A 436 -7.94 31.70 -30.48
CA GLU A 436 -7.97 32.74 -31.51
C GLU A 436 -7.20 33.97 -31.00
N ASP A 437 -6.12 34.30 -31.69
CA ASP A 437 -5.38 35.54 -31.53
C ASP A 437 -5.45 36.28 -32.85
N ASP A 438 -5.92 37.54 -32.85
CA ASP A 438 -6.12 38.37 -34.05
C ASP A 438 -6.92 37.72 -35.20
N GLY A 439 -7.92 36.90 -34.85
CA GLY A 439 -8.88 36.31 -35.82
C GLY A 439 -8.47 34.98 -36.46
N GLN A 440 -7.27 34.45 -36.19
CA GLN A 440 -6.84 33.16 -36.70
C GLN A 440 -5.91 32.43 -35.75
N SER A 441 -6.30 31.20 -35.31
CA SER A 441 -5.45 30.36 -34.42
C SER A 441 -4.19 29.84 -35.13
N LYS A 442 -3.14 29.49 -34.37
CA LYS A 442 -1.97 28.83 -34.95
C LYS A 442 -2.30 27.47 -35.53
N CYS A 443 -3.31 26.80 -34.96
CA CYS A 443 -3.87 25.58 -35.53
C CYS A 443 -4.47 25.78 -36.91
N GLU A 444 -5.19 26.88 -37.16
CA GLU A 444 -5.69 27.21 -38.51
C GLU A 444 -4.55 27.52 -39.49
N ARG A 445 -3.52 28.24 -39.04
CA ARG A 445 -2.31 28.48 -39.83
C ARG A 445 -1.61 27.15 -40.17
N PHE A 446 -1.58 26.21 -39.25
CA PHE A 446 -1.01 24.90 -39.50
C PHE A 446 -1.79 24.12 -40.54
N LYS A 447 -3.12 24.13 -40.50
CA LYS A 447 -3.98 23.46 -41.51
C LYS A 447 -3.79 24.08 -42.88
N ILE A 448 -3.80 25.41 -43.01
CA ILE A 448 -3.55 26.10 -44.29
C ILE A 448 -2.16 25.80 -44.82
N TRP A 449 -1.16 25.72 -43.97
CA TRP A 449 0.19 25.33 -44.38
C TRP A 449 0.24 23.89 -44.89
N LEU A 450 -0.49 22.97 -44.28
CA LEU A 450 -0.57 21.56 -44.71
C LEU A 450 -1.23 21.37 -46.09
N GLU A 451 -2.12 22.27 -46.50
CA GLU A 451 -2.78 22.22 -47.82
C GLU A 451 -1.79 22.52 -48.96
N ARG A 452 -0.64 23.13 -48.66
CA ARG A 452 0.36 23.49 -49.68
C ARG A 452 1.42 22.41 -49.80
N PRO A 453 1.71 21.90 -51.02
CA PRO A 453 2.79 20.99 -51.24
C PRO A 453 4.15 21.67 -51.01
N VAL A 454 5.02 21.07 -50.20
CA VAL A 454 6.41 21.49 -49.99
C VAL A 454 7.32 20.32 -50.33
N LEU A 455 8.09 20.46 -51.42
CA LEU A 455 8.85 19.34 -52.03
C LEU A 455 9.77 18.63 -51.04
N ASP A 456 10.45 19.36 -50.20
CA ASP A 456 11.39 18.80 -49.22
C ASP A 456 10.68 17.99 -48.16
N ILE A 457 9.52 18.43 -47.71
CA ILE A 457 8.66 17.77 -46.72
C ILE A 457 8.03 16.54 -47.32
N ASP A 458 7.53 16.60 -48.54
CA ASP A 458 6.91 15.50 -49.22
C ASP A 458 7.94 14.36 -49.42
N THR A 459 9.18 14.70 -49.80
CA THR A 459 10.29 13.76 -49.87
C THR A 459 10.62 13.15 -48.50
N ALA A 460 10.60 13.95 -47.43
CA ALA A 460 10.84 13.47 -46.07
C ALA A 460 9.72 12.52 -45.61
N LEU A 461 8.46 12.81 -45.94
CA LEU A 461 7.32 11.93 -45.65
C LEU A 461 7.43 10.58 -46.36
N GLU A 462 7.79 10.59 -47.66
CA GLU A 462 8.00 9.34 -48.43
C GLU A 462 9.11 8.47 -47.82
N ARG A 463 10.20 9.10 -47.37
CA ARG A 463 11.28 8.40 -46.63
C ARG A 463 10.82 7.84 -45.30
N LEU A 464 10.05 8.60 -44.52
CA LEU A 464 9.54 8.21 -43.24
C LEU A 464 8.63 6.97 -43.32
N VAL A 465 7.74 6.93 -44.30
CA VAL A 465 6.78 5.81 -44.44
C VAL A 465 7.35 4.60 -45.18
N LYS A 466 8.56 4.69 -45.73
CA LYS A 466 9.19 3.59 -46.48
C LYS A 466 9.37 2.35 -45.60
N GLY A 467 8.85 1.22 -46.05
CA GLY A 467 8.94 -0.05 -45.31
C GLY A 467 7.97 -0.18 -44.13
N THR A 468 7.02 0.74 -43.99
CA THR A 468 6.00 0.72 -42.96
C THR A 468 4.62 0.32 -43.49
N ALA A 469 3.59 0.27 -42.64
CA ALA A 469 2.21 0.05 -43.02
C ALA A 469 1.62 1.12 -44.00
N LEU A 470 2.28 2.29 -44.05
CA LEU A 470 1.91 3.37 -44.98
C LEU A 470 2.87 3.47 -46.19
N HIS A 471 3.63 2.42 -46.45
CA HIS A 471 4.52 2.37 -47.62
C HIS A 471 3.77 2.65 -48.94
N GLY A 472 4.26 3.59 -49.71
CA GLY A 472 3.65 4.01 -50.99
C GLY A 472 2.44 4.96 -50.82
N ALA A 473 2.08 5.36 -49.60
CA ALA A 473 1.08 6.40 -49.42
C ALA A 473 1.61 7.75 -49.94
N ARG A 474 0.77 8.48 -50.72
CA ARG A 474 1.11 9.82 -51.24
C ARG A 474 1.20 10.84 -50.09
N ALA A 475 2.09 11.80 -50.23
CA ALA A 475 2.28 12.85 -49.22
C ALA A 475 0.95 13.65 -48.99
N GLU A 476 0.17 13.90 -50.04
CA GLU A 476 -1.15 14.51 -49.92
C GLU A 476 -2.08 13.75 -48.95
N TYR A 477 -2.21 12.46 -49.15
CA TYR A 477 -3.04 11.61 -48.28
C TYR A 477 -2.57 11.66 -46.80
N LEU A 478 -1.27 11.67 -46.56
CA LEU A 478 -0.71 11.77 -45.21
C LEU A 478 -1.02 13.12 -44.54
N ARG A 479 -0.92 14.23 -45.34
CA ARG A 479 -1.31 15.58 -44.90
C ARG A 479 -2.80 15.67 -44.59
N ASP A 480 -3.66 15.12 -45.46
CA ASP A 480 -5.11 15.10 -45.24
C ASP A 480 -5.49 14.36 -43.94
N LYS A 481 -4.85 13.25 -43.67
CA LYS A 481 -5.02 12.54 -42.41
C LYS A 481 -4.61 13.38 -41.20
N THR A 482 -3.54 14.16 -41.33
CA THR A 482 -3.08 15.09 -40.27
C THR A 482 -4.08 16.25 -40.08
N ILE A 483 -4.58 16.84 -41.18
CA ILE A 483 -5.61 17.91 -41.13
C ILE A 483 -6.86 17.41 -40.42
N ASN A 484 -7.37 16.24 -40.81
CA ASN A 484 -8.55 15.64 -40.20
C ASN A 484 -8.35 15.39 -38.69
N ALA A 485 -7.22 14.86 -38.30
CA ALA A 485 -6.90 14.57 -36.90
C ALA A 485 -6.82 15.87 -36.07
N ILE A 486 -6.10 16.88 -36.57
CA ILE A 486 -5.95 18.13 -35.80
C ILE A 486 -7.23 18.95 -35.76
N THR A 487 -8.06 18.90 -36.83
CA THR A 487 -9.38 19.54 -36.87
C THR A 487 -10.30 18.95 -35.81
N PHE A 488 -10.36 17.64 -35.70
CA PHE A 488 -11.12 16.95 -34.64
C PHE A 488 -10.67 17.39 -33.25
N LEU A 489 -9.37 17.46 -33.01
CA LEU A 489 -8.83 17.89 -31.71
C LEU A 489 -9.13 19.36 -31.40
N GLN A 490 -9.02 20.23 -32.40
CA GLN A 490 -9.35 21.65 -32.27
C GLN A 490 -10.83 21.85 -31.91
N GLN A 491 -11.75 21.18 -32.62
CA GLN A 491 -13.17 21.26 -32.31
C GLN A 491 -13.49 20.84 -30.89
N ARG A 492 -12.89 19.74 -30.44
CA ARG A 492 -13.06 19.24 -29.07
C ARG A 492 -12.48 20.21 -28.02
N TRP A 493 -11.30 20.77 -28.28
CA TRP A 493 -10.68 21.74 -27.37
C TRP A 493 -11.52 23.03 -27.27
N LEU A 494 -11.99 23.57 -28.41
CA LEU A 494 -12.84 24.77 -28.46
C LEU A 494 -14.21 24.54 -27.81
N SER A 495 -14.81 23.36 -27.94
CA SER A 495 -16.07 23.04 -27.24
C SER A 495 -15.90 23.21 -25.74
N VAL A 496 -14.89 22.56 -25.13
CA VAL A 496 -14.62 22.68 -23.70
C VAL A 496 -14.32 24.12 -23.29
N TYR A 497 -13.51 24.82 -24.08
CA TYR A 497 -13.16 26.21 -23.79
C TYR A 497 -14.39 27.14 -23.80
N ARG A 498 -15.28 27.02 -24.82
CA ARG A 498 -16.52 27.78 -24.91
C ARG A 498 -17.45 27.50 -23.75
N ASP A 499 -17.58 26.24 -23.36
CA ASP A 499 -18.39 25.86 -22.21
C ASP A 499 -17.88 26.51 -20.92
N LEU A 500 -16.55 26.48 -20.68
CA LEU A 500 -15.94 27.14 -19.52
C LEU A 500 -16.12 28.66 -19.52
N VAL A 501 -15.96 29.31 -20.67
CA VAL A 501 -16.20 30.77 -20.83
C VAL A 501 -17.65 31.11 -20.56
N THR A 502 -18.60 30.32 -21.06
CA THR A 502 -20.03 30.54 -20.83
C THR A 502 -20.37 30.48 -19.36
N GLN A 503 -19.91 29.45 -18.68
CA GLN A 503 -20.13 29.27 -17.24
C GLN A 503 -19.46 30.34 -16.40
N GLU A 504 -18.27 30.81 -16.78
CA GLU A 504 -17.62 31.93 -16.11
C GLU A 504 -18.47 33.19 -16.19
N ARG A 505 -19.09 33.46 -17.36
CA ARG A 505 -19.96 34.61 -17.55
C ARG A 505 -21.26 34.51 -16.78
N GLU A 506 -21.86 33.34 -16.71
CA GLU A 506 -23.13 33.07 -15.98
C GLU A 506 -22.96 33.04 -14.47
N SER A 507 -21.73 32.84 -13.98
CA SER A 507 -21.45 32.74 -12.54
C SER A 507 -21.34 34.11 -11.87
N GLN A 508 -21.87 34.21 -10.64
CA GLN A 508 -21.75 35.46 -9.85
C GLN A 508 -20.28 35.75 -9.46
N PRO A 509 -19.85 37.01 -9.55
CA PRO A 509 -18.48 37.40 -9.16
C PRO A 509 -18.15 37.02 -7.71
N GLN A 510 -16.89 36.67 -7.46
CA GLN A 510 -16.34 36.34 -6.13
C GLN A 510 -16.91 35.06 -5.46
N THR A 511 -17.76 34.29 -6.11
CA THR A 511 -18.21 33.03 -5.57
C THR A 511 -17.10 31.95 -5.61
N PRO A 512 -17.09 30.97 -4.70
CA PRO A 512 -16.17 29.84 -4.78
C PRO A 512 -16.28 29.06 -6.10
N TYR A 513 -17.48 29.04 -6.67
CA TYR A 513 -17.78 28.41 -7.95
C TYR A 513 -17.06 29.13 -9.12
N ARG A 514 -17.15 30.44 -9.20
CA ARG A 514 -16.44 31.22 -10.25
C ARG A 514 -14.93 31.05 -10.17
N LYS A 515 -14.35 31.12 -8.96
CA LYS A 515 -12.92 30.88 -8.76
C LYS A 515 -12.47 29.49 -9.24
N ARG A 516 -13.33 28.50 -9.11
CA ARG A 516 -13.08 27.15 -9.59
C ARG A 516 -13.11 27.08 -11.11
N ILE A 517 -14.08 27.68 -11.76
CA ILE A 517 -14.14 27.74 -13.23
C ILE A 517 -12.93 28.49 -13.79
N GLU A 518 -12.56 29.62 -13.19
CA GLU A 518 -11.36 30.36 -13.56
C GLU A 518 -10.10 29.50 -13.46
N LEU A 519 -9.99 28.68 -12.41
CA LEU A 519 -8.89 27.74 -12.23
C LEU A 519 -8.90 26.63 -13.29
N GLU A 520 -10.05 26.03 -13.57
CA GLU A 520 -10.20 25.00 -14.61
C GLU A 520 -9.93 25.56 -16.02
N LYS A 521 -10.42 26.76 -16.30
CA LYS A 521 -10.11 27.49 -17.55
C LYS A 521 -8.60 27.74 -17.67
N LYS A 522 -7.97 28.24 -16.60
CA LYS A 522 -6.52 28.45 -16.56
C LYS A 522 -5.75 27.15 -16.80
N ARG A 523 -6.24 26.06 -16.26
CA ARG A 523 -5.63 24.73 -16.41
C ARG A 523 -5.79 24.19 -17.82
N HIS A 524 -7.01 24.27 -18.40
CA HIS A 524 -7.28 23.87 -19.77
C HIS A 524 -6.48 24.67 -20.79
N CYS A 525 -6.35 25.99 -20.56
CA CYS A 525 -5.58 26.87 -21.39
C CYS A 525 -4.06 26.70 -21.26
N GLY A 526 -3.58 26.46 -20.04
CA GLY A 526 -2.16 26.32 -19.70
C GLY A 526 -1.59 24.91 -19.84
N GLU A 527 -2.33 23.96 -20.40
CA GLU A 527 -1.81 22.60 -20.64
C GLU A 527 -0.69 22.65 -21.69
N TYR A 528 0.40 21.95 -21.42
CA TYR A 528 1.54 21.90 -22.33
C TYR A 528 1.14 21.19 -23.64
N LEU A 529 1.19 21.91 -24.75
CA LEU A 529 0.67 21.51 -26.05
C LEU A 529 1.13 20.10 -26.48
N LEU A 530 2.44 19.84 -26.44
CA LEU A 530 2.98 18.57 -26.92
C LEU A 530 2.50 17.40 -26.06
N ARG A 531 2.34 17.61 -24.75
CA ARG A 531 1.79 16.62 -23.83
C ARG A 531 0.31 16.36 -24.13
N ASP A 532 -0.50 17.40 -24.34
CA ASP A 532 -1.93 17.28 -24.67
C ASP A 532 -2.11 16.55 -26.00
N LEU A 533 -1.33 16.90 -27.03
CA LEU A 533 -1.34 16.24 -28.33
C LEU A 533 -0.88 14.77 -28.26
N ALA A 534 0.10 14.46 -27.43
CA ALA A 534 0.53 13.07 -27.19
C ALA A 534 -0.54 12.28 -26.44
N ALA A 535 -1.14 12.84 -25.39
CA ALA A 535 -2.22 12.24 -24.63
C ALA A 535 -3.45 11.95 -25.49
N ARG A 536 -3.74 12.82 -26.45
CA ARG A 536 -4.82 12.66 -27.42
C ARG A 536 -4.43 11.85 -28.67
N THR A 537 -3.32 11.16 -28.61
CA THR A 537 -2.85 10.25 -29.68
C THR A 537 -2.51 10.89 -31.02
N PHE A 538 -2.37 12.20 -31.10
CA PHE A 538 -1.92 12.91 -32.30
C PHE A 538 -0.41 12.76 -32.51
N LEU A 539 0.37 12.86 -31.44
CA LEU A 539 1.81 12.65 -31.44
C LEU A 539 2.18 11.30 -30.84
N PRO A 540 3.36 10.75 -31.17
CA PRO A 540 3.95 9.64 -30.40
C PRO A 540 4.17 10.06 -28.95
N GLY A 541 4.06 9.11 -28.01
CA GLY A 541 4.17 9.39 -26.58
C GLY A 541 5.55 9.86 -26.11
N TYR A 542 6.65 9.44 -26.76
CA TYR A 542 8.05 9.84 -26.50
C TYR A 542 8.41 10.17 -25.05
N GLY A 543 7.91 9.38 -24.10
CA GLY A 543 8.14 9.62 -22.68
C GLY A 543 7.17 10.61 -22.01
N PHE A 544 6.22 11.19 -22.73
CA PHE A 544 5.09 11.86 -22.09
C PHE A 544 4.19 10.82 -21.44
N PRO A 545 3.92 10.90 -20.13
CA PRO A 545 2.97 10.00 -19.50
C PRO A 545 1.57 10.31 -20.01
N THR A 546 1.06 9.47 -20.92
CA THR A 546 -0.33 9.46 -21.36
C THR A 546 -1.15 8.59 -20.42
N ASP A 547 -2.40 8.95 -20.20
CA ASP A 547 -3.34 8.20 -19.33
C ASP A 547 -2.83 7.97 -17.90
N VAL A 548 -2.06 8.91 -17.35
CA VAL A 548 -1.61 8.88 -15.97
C VAL A 548 -2.53 9.71 -15.11
N VAL A 549 -3.07 9.10 -14.07
CA VAL A 549 -3.93 9.74 -13.08
C VAL A 549 -3.28 9.73 -11.71
N THR A 550 -3.59 10.73 -10.91
CA THR A 550 -3.01 10.91 -9.58
C THR A 550 -3.93 10.39 -8.48
N PHE A 551 -3.33 10.01 -7.38
CA PHE A 551 -4.02 9.75 -6.13
C PHE A 551 -3.76 10.89 -5.14
N ASP A 552 -4.80 11.63 -4.79
CA ASP A 552 -4.72 12.70 -3.80
C ASP A 552 -4.81 12.09 -2.40
N ASN A 553 -3.68 11.97 -1.73
CA ASN A 553 -3.54 11.40 -0.39
C ASN A 553 -3.54 12.43 0.74
N PHE A 554 -4.06 13.63 0.49
CA PHE A 554 -4.07 14.73 1.44
C PHE A 554 -5.13 14.53 2.52
N THR A 555 -4.70 14.54 3.79
CA THR A 555 -5.52 14.27 4.96
C THR A 555 -5.97 15.55 5.67
N MET A 556 -6.92 15.42 6.63
CA MET A 556 -7.28 16.52 7.52
C MET A 556 -6.10 17.01 8.37
N GLU A 557 -5.22 16.12 8.79
CA GLU A 557 -4.01 16.50 9.53
C GLU A 557 -3.11 17.40 8.69
N ASP A 558 -2.91 17.04 7.42
CA ASP A 558 -2.13 17.84 6.46
C ASP A 558 -2.78 19.21 6.23
N TYR A 559 -4.11 19.24 6.11
CA TYR A 559 -4.87 20.49 5.96
C TYR A 559 -4.72 21.42 7.16
N ILE A 560 -4.85 20.89 8.38
CA ILE A 560 -4.67 21.66 9.62
C ILE A 560 -3.24 22.18 9.73
N ARG A 561 -2.25 21.35 9.42
CA ARG A 561 -0.83 21.73 9.42
C ARG A 561 -0.53 22.87 8.42
N GLU A 562 -1.00 22.77 7.19
CA GLU A 562 -0.85 23.87 6.20
C GLU A 562 -1.53 25.15 6.66
N LYS A 563 -2.69 25.06 7.29
CA LYS A 563 -3.41 26.21 7.79
C LYS A 563 -2.69 26.93 8.93
N SER A 564 -2.02 26.16 9.80
CA SER A 564 -1.20 26.69 10.90
C SER A 564 0.10 27.33 10.39
N GLN A 565 0.69 26.83 9.31
CA GLN A 565 1.90 27.38 8.70
C GLN A 565 1.61 28.65 7.86
N LYS A 566 0.51 28.69 7.14
CA LYS A 566 0.08 29.87 6.32
C LYS A 566 -0.21 31.14 7.15
N SER A 567 -0.33 31.05 8.46
CA SER A 567 -0.42 32.23 9.32
C SER A 567 0.93 32.96 9.46
N ARG A 568 2.05 32.35 9.07
CA ARG A 568 3.40 32.91 9.24
C ARG A 568 4.00 33.55 7.97
N ASP A 569 3.62 33.09 6.76
CA ASP A 569 4.20 33.62 5.51
C ASP A 569 3.16 33.94 4.46
N LYS A 570 3.03 35.26 4.15
CA LYS A 570 2.12 35.77 3.10
C LYS A 570 2.63 35.61 1.66
N LYS A 571 3.83 35.04 1.44
CA LYS A 571 4.53 35.03 0.15
C LYS A 571 4.21 33.82 -0.77
N ASP A 572 3.67 32.73 -0.24
CA ASP A 572 3.53 31.47 -1.00
C ASP A 572 2.13 31.22 -1.59
N ARG A 573 1.51 32.25 -2.12
CA ARG A 573 0.18 32.10 -2.77
C ARG A 573 0.20 31.50 -4.18
N GLU A 574 1.36 31.36 -4.79
CA GLU A 574 1.51 30.80 -6.15
C GLU A 574 1.75 29.28 -6.22
N ASP A 575 1.98 28.61 -5.10
CA ASP A 575 2.46 27.22 -5.07
C ASP A 575 1.37 26.12 -4.99
N ASN A 576 0.11 26.41 -5.31
CA ASN A 576 -0.87 25.32 -5.47
C ASN A 576 -0.53 24.35 -6.62
N VAL A 577 0.32 24.75 -7.56
CA VAL A 577 0.83 23.89 -8.63
C VAL A 577 1.88 22.91 -8.10
N SER A 578 2.67 23.28 -7.10
CA SER A 578 3.67 22.45 -6.44
C SER A 578 3.04 21.25 -5.71
N ARG A 579 1.88 21.44 -5.10
CA ARG A 579 1.14 20.40 -4.38
C ARG A 579 0.76 19.21 -5.27
N TYR A 580 0.37 19.44 -6.51
CA TYR A 580 -0.01 18.37 -7.44
C TYR A 580 1.18 17.68 -8.11
N LYS A 581 2.35 18.30 -8.10
CA LYS A 581 3.56 17.70 -8.68
C LYS A 581 4.12 16.51 -7.88
N GLY A 582 3.74 16.40 -6.60
CA GLY A 582 4.22 15.36 -5.70
C GLY A 582 3.25 14.22 -5.43
N LEU A 583 2.07 14.19 -6.07
CA LEU A 583 1.08 13.16 -5.82
C LEU A 583 1.46 11.83 -6.48
N PRO A 584 1.22 10.69 -5.81
CA PRO A 584 1.38 9.37 -6.41
C PRO A 584 0.57 9.26 -7.69
N SER A 585 1.14 8.67 -8.72
CA SER A 585 0.49 8.56 -10.02
C SER A 585 0.61 7.15 -10.59
N ARG A 586 -0.39 6.73 -11.35
CA ARG A 586 -0.44 5.45 -12.05
C ARG A 586 -1.06 5.63 -13.41
N ASN A 587 -0.70 4.75 -14.35
CA ASN A 587 -1.47 4.61 -15.57
C ASN A 587 -2.92 4.28 -15.23
N LEU A 588 -3.88 4.86 -15.96
CA LEU A 588 -5.31 4.75 -15.67
C LEU A 588 -5.78 3.29 -15.61
N GLY A 589 -5.32 2.42 -16.50
CA GLY A 589 -5.68 1.01 -16.51
C GLY A 589 -5.24 0.27 -15.24
N VAL A 590 -4.15 0.72 -14.60
CA VAL A 590 -3.69 0.23 -13.29
C VAL A 590 -4.45 0.92 -12.16
N ALA A 591 -4.65 2.25 -12.28
CA ALA A 591 -5.27 3.07 -11.24
C ALA A 591 -6.72 2.68 -10.95
N ILE A 592 -7.50 2.33 -11.97
CA ILE A 592 -8.90 1.86 -11.78
C ILE A 592 -8.98 0.54 -10.98
N ARG A 593 -7.87 -0.14 -10.78
CA ARG A 593 -7.76 -1.35 -9.96
C ARG A 593 -7.17 -1.07 -8.59
N GLU A 594 -6.04 -0.34 -8.56
CA GLU A 594 -5.29 -0.09 -7.33
C GLU A 594 -5.86 1.08 -6.52
N TYR A 595 -6.43 2.09 -7.19
CA TYR A 595 -6.96 3.30 -6.55
C TYR A 595 -8.50 3.34 -6.53
N ALA A 596 -9.16 2.24 -6.90
CA ALA A 596 -10.61 2.15 -6.89
C ALA A 596 -11.20 2.57 -5.53
N PRO A 597 -12.32 3.31 -5.49
CA PRO A 597 -12.96 3.65 -4.23
C PRO A 597 -13.29 2.40 -3.40
N GLY A 598 -12.90 2.40 -2.13
CA GLY A 598 -12.95 1.24 -1.25
C GLY A 598 -11.60 0.51 -1.09
N ALA A 599 -10.68 0.63 -2.04
CA ALA A 599 -9.34 0.05 -1.94
C ALA A 599 -8.48 0.80 -0.91
N GLU A 600 -7.57 0.08 -0.30
CA GLU A 600 -6.54 0.63 0.59
C GLU A 600 -5.19 0.65 -0.13
N ILE A 601 -4.50 1.79 -0.04
CA ILE A 601 -3.25 2.08 -0.73
C ILE A 601 -2.15 2.32 0.29
N ILE A 602 -1.03 1.63 0.16
CA ILE A 602 0.16 1.87 1.00
C ILE A 602 1.06 2.88 0.34
N LEU A 603 1.35 3.96 1.05
CA LEU A 603 2.32 4.99 0.65
C LEU A 603 3.18 5.34 1.86
N ASP A 604 4.49 5.18 1.75
CA ASP A 604 5.45 5.44 2.84
C ASP A 604 5.10 4.74 4.17
N GLY A 605 4.68 3.49 4.10
CA GLY A 605 4.29 2.70 5.27
C GLY A 605 2.98 3.13 5.93
N ARG A 606 2.22 4.02 5.29
CA ARG A 606 0.89 4.44 5.72
C ARG A 606 -0.17 3.88 4.78
N VAL A 607 -1.28 3.49 5.34
CA VAL A 607 -2.45 2.97 4.62
C VAL A 607 -3.47 4.09 4.46
N PHE A 608 -3.81 4.41 3.23
CA PHE A 608 -4.82 5.38 2.83
C PHE A 608 -6.01 4.64 2.23
N ARG A 609 -7.22 5.01 2.59
CA ARG A 609 -8.43 4.48 1.99
C ARG A 609 -8.88 5.38 0.85
N SER A 610 -9.02 4.83 -0.35
CA SER A 610 -9.63 5.54 -1.46
C SER A 610 -11.13 5.69 -1.22
N ALA A 611 -11.65 6.91 -1.33
CA ALA A 611 -13.05 7.21 -1.04
C ALA A 611 -13.75 8.00 -2.15
N GLY A 612 -13.06 8.20 -3.27
CA GLY A 612 -13.69 8.91 -4.34
C GLY A 612 -12.80 9.17 -5.54
N VAL A 613 -13.33 9.89 -6.49
CA VAL A 613 -12.67 10.26 -7.73
C VAL A 613 -12.56 11.78 -7.87
N SER A 614 -11.49 12.22 -8.52
CA SER A 614 -11.40 13.59 -9.01
C SER A 614 -12.21 13.67 -10.29
N LEU A 615 -13.24 14.49 -10.27
CA LEU A 615 -14.07 14.75 -11.44
C LEU A 615 -13.36 15.77 -12.33
N HIS A 616 -13.46 15.60 -13.64
CA HIS A 616 -12.83 16.53 -14.59
C HIS A 616 -13.39 17.92 -14.42
N TRP A 617 -14.68 18.04 -14.15
CA TRP A 617 -15.34 19.28 -13.91
C TRP A 617 -16.84 19.17 -13.53
N HIS A 618 -17.37 20.16 -12.87
CA HIS A 618 -18.73 20.16 -12.36
C HIS A 618 -19.50 21.38 -12.78
N ASN A 619 -20.72 21.21 -13.18
CA ASN A 619 -21.72 22.24 -13.18
C ASN A 619 -22.57 22.13 -11.90
N ILE A 620 -22.38 23.05 -10.96
CA ILE A 620 -23.08 23.04 -9.66
C ILE A 620 -24.56 23.46 -9.79
N ASN A 621 -24.90 24.16 -10.86
CA ASN A 621 -26.25 24.73 -11.07
C ASN A 621 -27.13 23.94 -12.03
N ALA A 622 -26.59 22.91 -12.68
CA ALA A 622 -27.45 22.08 -13.51
C ALA A 622 -28.30 21.19 -12.62
N ASP A 623 -29.58 21.40 -12.72
CA ASP A 623 -30.58 20.48 -12.21
C ASP A 623 -30.29 19.11 -12.81
N THR A 624 -29.50 18.42 -12.12
CA THR A 624 -29.42 17.03 -11.80
C THR A 624 -29.06 15.97 -12.82
N ASN A 625 -29.36 16.02 -14.08
CA ASN A 625 -29.17 14.86 -14.96
C ASN A 625 -28.25 15.09 -16.19
N GLU A 626 -27.95 16.32 -16.53
CA GLU A 626 -27.19 16.66 -17.73
C GLU A 626 -25.76 17.14 -17.48
N ALA A 627 -25.39 17.36 -16.22
CA ALA A 627 -24.23 18.16 -15.87
C ALA A 627 -22.90 17.43 -15.86
N GLN A 628 -22.94 16.14 -15.80
CA GLN A 628 -21.73 15.31 -15.91
C GLN A 628 -21.84 14.50 -17.19
N ARG A 629 -20.85 14.64 -18.07
CA ARG A 629 -20.73 13.75 -19.22
C ARG A 629 -20.39 12.34 -18.73
N LEU A 630 -21.44 11.63 -18.33
CA LEU A 630 -21.35 10.20 -18.19
C LEU A 630 -21.38 9.63 -19.59
N ASP A 631 -20.47 8.76 -19.85
CA ASP A 631 -20.38 8.05 -21.09
C ASP A 631 -21.19 6.76 -21.00
N CYS A 632 -21.50 6.15 -22.13
CA CYS A 632 -22.19 4.88 -22.20
C CYS A 632 -21.30 3.82 -22.84
N ALA A 633 -20.88 2.82 -22.09
CA ALA A 633 -20.27 1.62 -22.64
C ALA A 633 -21.35 0.56 -22.88
N TRP A 634 -21.26 -0.16 -23.99
CA TRP A 634 -22.21 -1.22 -24.30
C TRP A 634 -21.55 -2.42 -24.96
N ARG A 635 -22.18 -3.57 -24.80
CA ARG A 635 -21.78 -4.82 -25.47
C ARG A 635 -22.97 -5.46 -26.14
N CYS A 636 -22.86 -5.73 -27.42
CA CYS A 636 -23.93 -6.41 -28.15
C CYS A 636 -24.08 -7.86 -27.68
N HIS A 637 -25.27 -8.24 -27.25
CA HIS A 637 -25.56 -9.59 -26.79
C HIS A 637 -25.51 -10.63 -27.89
N LYS A 638 -25.70 -10.22 -29.15
CA LYS A 638 -25.76 -11.12 -30.30
C LYS A 638 -24.39 -11.44 -30.92
N CYS A 639 -23.56 -10.42 -31.13
CA CYS A 639 -22.27 -10.57 -31.79
C CYS A 639 -21.06 -10.22 -30.94
N GLY A 640 -21.26 -9.76 -29.70
CA GLY A 640 -20.18 -9.40 -28.76
C GLY A 640 -19.46 -8.10 -29.08
N THR A 641 -19.83 -7.37 -30.15
CA THR A 641 -19.26 -6.06 -30.46
C THR A 641 -19.40 -5.14 -29.26
N ILE A 642 -18.33 -4.43 -28.92
CA ILE A 642 -18.33 -3.40 -27.86
C ILE A 642 -18.31 -2.01 -28.49
N GLY A 643 -18.97 -1.06 -27.83
CA GLY A 643 -18.97 0.34 -28.23
C GLY A 643 -18.92 1.26 -27.04
N TYR A 644 -18.57 2.49 -27.32
CA TYR A 644 -18.42 3.54 -26.32
C TYR A 644 -18.92 4.86 -26.92
N GLU A 645 -19.89 5.48 -26.23
CA GLU A 645 -20.56 6.71 -26.68
C GLU A 645 -20.27 7.80 -25.63
N GLU A 646 -19.53 8.81 -26.06
CA GLU A 646 -19.18 9.96 -25.20
C GLU A 646 -20.41 10.87 -24.97
N GLY A 647 -20.67 11.21 -23.71
CA GLY A 647 -21.69 12.16 -23.30
C GLY A 647 -23.14 11.75 -23.57
N MET A 648 -23.38 10.45 -23.73
CA MET A 648 -24.70 9.91 -24.05
C MET A 648 -25.40 9.37 -22.80
N SER A 649 -26.63 9.80 -22.57
CA SER A 649 -27.51 9.19 -21.57
C SER A 649 -27.78 7.73 -21.94
N SER A 650 -27.81 6.85 -20.92
CA SER A 650 -28.14 5.43 -21.12
C SER A 650 -29.52 5.18 -21.71
N SER A 651 -30.40 6.20 -21.76
CA SER A 651 -31.79 6.12 -22.25
C SER A 651 -31.93 6.22 -23.77
N GLY A 652 -30.89 6.65 -24.50
CA GLY A 652 -30.95 6.77 -25.97
C GLY A 652 -31.09 5.43 -26.69
N MET A 653 -31.67 5.41 -27.89
CA MET A 653 -31.66 4.20 -28.72
C MET A 653 -30.25 3.96 -29.27
N LEU A 654 -29.69 2.80 -29.00
CA LEU A 654 -28.39 2.36 -29.47
C LEU A 654 -28.53 1.10 -30.30
N PHE A 655 -27.78 1.05 -31.41
CA PHE A 655 -27.69 -0.09 -32.30
C PHE A 655 -26.25 -0.59 -32.41
N CYS A 656 -26.07 -1.86 -32.63
CA CYS A 656 -24.76 -2.45 -32.81
C CYS A 656 -24.05 -1.80 -34.01
N SER A 657 -22.83 -1.32 -33.79
CA SER A 657 -22.00 -0.71 -34.85
C SER A 657 -21.49 -1.72 -35.90
N ASN A 658 -21.64 -3.02 -35.66
CA ASN A 658 -21.33 -4.06 -36.64
C ASN A 658 -22.42 -4.07 -37.71
N SER A 659 -22.08 -3.68 -38.93
CA SER A 659 -22.98 -3.59 -40.07
C SER A 659 -23.66 -4.94 -40.43
N ALA A 660 -23.00 -6.05 -40.12
CA ALA A 660 -23.57 -7.39 -40.32
C ALA A 660 -24.57 -7.79 -39.22
N CYS A 661 -24.60 -7.07 -38.09
CA CYS A 661 -25.46 -7.38 -36.95
C CYS A 661 -26.64 -6.42 -36.81
N GLY A 662 -26.39 -5.10 -36.73
CA GLY A 662 -27.41 -4.06 -36.64
C GLY A 662 -28.39 -4.20 -35.45
N GLU A 663 -28.15 -5.08 -34.50
CA GLU A 663 -29.05 -5.41 -33.40
C GLU A 663 -29.21 -4.23 -32.43
N LYS A 664 -30.43 -4.04 -31.90
CA LYS A 664 -30.69 -3.05 -30.88
C LYS A 664 -30.03 -3.44 -29.57
N ILE A 665 -29.26 -2.53 -28.97
CA ILE A 665 -28.61 -2.76 -27.68
C ILE A 665 -29.64 -2.58 -26.56
N ILE A 666 -29.90 -3.63 -25.82
CA ILE A 666 -30.81 -3.63 -24.67
C ILE A 666 -30.14 -2.96 -23.46
N MET A 667 -30.96 -2.49 -22.49
CA MET A 667 -30.49 -1.73 -21.32
C MET A 667 -29.52 -2.54 -20.46
N ASP A 668 -29.75 -3.83 -20.29
CA ASP A 668 -28.89 -4.72 -19.47
C ASP A 668 -27.47 -4.85 -20.03
N ASN A 669 -27.27 -4.55 -21.28
CA ASN A 669 -25.98 -4.58 -21.97
C ASN A 669 -25.32 -3.19 -22.08
N ARG A 670 -25.84 -2.20 -21.37
CA ARG A 670 -25.31 -0.84 -21.29
C ARG A 670 -24.83 -0.54 -19.88
N ARG A 671 -23.79 0.25 -19.80
CA ARG A 671 -23.25 0.74 -18.53
C ARG A 671 -22.98 2.22 -18.64
N GLN A 672 -23.46 2.98 -17.67
CA GLN A 672 -22.98 4.34 -17.49
C GLN A 672 -21.58 4.28 -16.90
N VAL A 673 -20.68 5.04 -17.48
CA VAL A 673 -19.27 4.99 -17.15
C VAL A 673 -18.72 6.39 -16.98
N LEU A 674 -17.75 6.51 -16.05
CA LEU A 674 -16.99 7.72 -15.82
C LEU A 674 -15.50 7.39 -15.94
N GLN A 675 -14.79 8.13 -16.76
CA GLN A 675 -13.33 8.12 -16.76
C GLN A 675 -12.83 9.11 -15.69
N PRO A 676 -12.19 8.64 -14.60
CA PRO A 676 -11.76 9.53 -13.53
C PRO A 676 -10.54 10.37 -13.94
N ALA A 677 -10.50 11.63 -13.53
CA ALA A 677 -9.31 12.48 -13.67
C ALA A 677 -8.23 12.16 -12.63
N GLY A 678 -8.58 11.44 -11.58
CA GLY A 678 -7.75 11.01 -10.49
C GLY A 678 -8.59 10.36 -9.39
N PHE A 679 -7.93 9.96 -8.32
CA PHE A 679 -8.56 9.36 -7.16
C PHE A 679 -8.22 10.16 -5.90
N VAL A 680 -9.04 10.01 -4.86
CA VAL A 680 -8.93 10.81 -3.63
C VAL A 680 -9.06 9.92 -2.42
N THR A 681 -8.17 10.11 -1.44
CA THR A 681 -8.30 9.46 -0.13
C THR A 681 -9.49 10.01 0.66
N ASP A 682 -9.98 9.24 1.61
CA ASP A 682 -10.88 9.77 2.65
C ASP A 682 -10.06 10.62 3.63
N ALA A 683 -10.14 11.94 3.47
CA ALA A 683 -9.40 12.86 4.34
C ALA A 683 -9.82 12.77 5.81
N HIS A 684 -11.03 12.27 6.09
CA HIS A 684 -11.60 12.13 7.42
C HIS A 684 -11.31 10.76 8.06
N ALA A 685 -10.88 9.78 7.25
CA ALA A 685 -10.51 8.47 7.77
C ALA A 685 -9.13 8.53 8.45
N PRO A 686 -8.96 7.84 9.59
CA PRO A 686 -7.65 7.77 10.23
C PRO A 686 -6.66 7.00 9.33
N VAL A 687 -5.49 7.59 9.14
CA VAL A 687 -4.38 6.94 8.46
C VAL A 687 -3.72 5.95 9.43
N THR A 688 -3.48 4.73 9.00
CA THR A 688 -2.90 3.67 9.81
C THR A 688 -1.62 3.13 9.16
N ASN A 689 -0.88 2.29 9.88
CA ASN A 689 0.21 1.49 9.33
C ASN A 689 -0.12 -0.02 9.33
N ASN A 690 -1.39 -0.37 9.48
CA ASN A 690 -1.83 -1.76 9.49
C ASN A 690 -1.98 -2.30 8.07
N ILE A 691 -0.92 -2.94 7.57
CA ILE A 691 -0.87 -3.55 6.23
C ILE A 691 -1.43 -4.97 6.18
N GLU A 692 -1.86 -5.53 7.31
CA GLU A 692 -2.22 -6.96 7.38
C GLU A 692 -3.64 -7.25 6.90
N THR A 693 -4.50 -6.26 6.89
CA THR A 693 -5.93 -6.37 6.54
C THR A 693 -6.30 -5.47 5.38
N MET A 694 -5.38 -5.29 4.43
CA MET A 694 -5.64 -4.46 3.27
C MET A 694 -6.88 -4.91 2.50
N LYS A 695 -7.69 -3.93 2.13
CA LYS A 695 -8.84 -4.14 1.26
C LYS A 695 -8.47 -3.88 -0.19
N PHE A 696 -8.87 -4.80 -1.04
CA PHE A 696 -8.72 -4.69 -2.48
C PHE A 696 -10.09 -4.74 -3.13
N VAL A 697 -10.28 -3.94 -4.16
CA VAL A 697 -11.47 -4.05 -5.00
C VAL A 697 -11.22 -5.14 -6.05
N PRO A 698 -12.14 -6.10 -6.22
CA PRO A 698 -11.99 -7.18 -7.19
C PRO A 698 -11.84 -6.66 -8.61
N VAL A 699 -10.98 -7.30 -9.37
CA VAL A 699 -10.78 -6.99 -10.78
C VAL A 699 -11.77 -7.79 -11.61
N VAL A 700 -12.55 -7.12 -12.45
CA VAL A 700 -13.42 -7.76 -13.43
C VAL A 700 -12.71 -7.91 -14.76
N PRO A 701 -13.02 -8.99 -15.52
CA PRO A 701 -12.46 -9.18 -16.86
C PRO A 701 -12.80 -8.00 -17.79
N ALA A 702 -11.80 -7.57 -18.54
CA ALA A 702 -12.03 -6.55 -19.57
C ALA A 702 -12.95 -7.08 -20.67
N TRP A 703 -13.74 -6.21 -21.27
CA TRP A 703 -14.41 -6.55 -22.52
C TRP A 703 -13.39 -6.43 -23.66
N VAL A 704 -13.30 -7.48 -24.44
CA VAL A 704 -12.40 -7.53 -25.60
C VAL A 704 -13.23 -7.81 -26.84
N PHE A 705 -12.96 -7.06 -27.90
CA PHE A 705 -13.60 -7.26 -29.20
C PHE A 705 -12.58 -7.01 -30.31
N VAL A 706 -12.62 -7.85 -31.32
CA VAL A 706 -11.85 -7.72 -32.58
C VAL A 706 -12.81 -7.86 -33.75
N LYS A 707 -12.77 -6.90 -34.67
CA LYS A 707 -13.55 -6.99 -35.91
C LYS A 707 -12.84 -7.90 -36.91
N ALA A 708 -12.93 -9.22 -36.68
CA ALA A 708 -12.40 -10.24 -37.56
C ALA A 708 -13.26 -11.51 -37.45
N GLU A 709 -13.31 -12.30 -38.49
CA GLU A 709 -13.95 -13.62 -38.40
C GLU A 709 -13.11 -14.57 -37.54
N PRO A 710 -13.71 -15.19 -36.53
CA PRO A 710 -12.99 -16.11 -35.69
C PRO A 710 -12.57 -17.38 -36.42
N VAL A 711 -11.31 -17.74 -36.35
CA VAL A 711 -10.75 -18.97 -36.92
C VAL A 711 -10.65 -20.00 -35.80
N PRO A 712 -11.12 -21.23 -36.00
CA PRO A 712 -11.02 -22.28 -34.99
C PRO A 712 -9.56 -22.61 -34.69
N LEU A 713 -9.26 -22.88 -33.45
CA LEU A 713 -7.96 -23.41 -33.01
C LEU A 713 -7.74 -24.80 -33.61
N PRO A 714 -6.50 -25.33 -33.68
CA PRO A 714 -6.20 -26.66 -34.20
C PRO A 714 -7.08 -27.77 -33.61
N ASN A 715 -7.49 -27.64 -32.39
CA ASN A 715 -8.58 -28.36 -31.78
C ASN A 715 -9.77 -27.43 -31.57
N PRO A 716 -10.85 -27.54 -32.37
CA PRO A 716 -12.00 -26.62 -32.29
C PRO A 716 -12.72 -26.63 -30.94
N LEU A 717 -12.58 -27.69 -30.15
CA LEU A 717 -13.13 -27.79 -28.80
C LEU A 717 -12.41 -26.83 -27.81
N MET A 718 -11.21 -26.37 -28.13
CA MET A 718 -10.45 -25.41 -27.32
C MET A 718 -10.84 -23.96 -27.61
N GLY A 719 -11.65 -23.71 -28.65
CA GLY A 719 -12.16 -22.38 -28.96
C GLY A 719 -11.70 -21.83 -30.30
N TYR A 720 -11.77 -20.50 -30.42
CA TYR A 720 -11.50 -19.76 -31.65
C TYR A 720 -10.50 -18.63 -31.36
N MET A 721 -9.77 -18.25 -32.37
CA MET A 721 -8.85 -17.12 -32.37
C MET A 721 -9.34 -16.08 -33.38
N ALA A 722 -9.36 -14.82 -32.98
CA ALA A 722 -9.60 -13.69 -33.84
C ALA A 722 -8.45 -12.67 -33.71
N SER A 723 -7.97 -12.14 -34.83
CA SER A 723 -6.91 -11.14 -34.89
C SER A 723 -7.24 -10.08 -35.93
N GLY A 724 -7.07 -8.83 -35.60
CA GLY A 724 -7.37 -7.71 -36.50
C GLY A 724 -6.78 -6.39 -35.99
N ALA A 725 -6.68 -5.43 -36.90
CA ALA A 725 -6.15 -4.09 -36.59
C ALA A 725 -7.11 -3.22 -35.74
N ASP A 726 -8.41 -3.53 -35.77
CA ASP A 726 -9.47 -2.78 -35.09
C ASP A 726 -9.92 -3.47 -33.80
N GLY A 727 -8.95 -3.91 -32.96
CA GLY A 727 -9.23 -4.46 -31.67
C GLY A 727 -9.55 -3.37 -30.61
N HIS A 728 -10.56 -3.64 -29.79
CA HIS A 728 -10.97 -2.80 -28.69
C HIS A 728 -10.89 -3.55 -27.37
N VAL A 729 -10.35 -2.89 -26.34
CA VAL A 729 -10.32 -3.39 -24.96
C VAL A 729 -10.93 -2.34 -24.07
N PHE A 730 -12.00 -2.73 -23.36
CA PHE A 730 -12.63 -1.86 -22.37
C PHE A 730 -12.42 -2.42 -20.97
N GLN A 731 -11.62 -1.73 -20.18
CA GLN A 731 -11.37 -2.05 -18.79
C GLN A 731 -12.29 -1.24 -17.88
N GLN A 732 -12.76 -1.86 -16.81
CA GLN A 732 -13.71 -1.27 -15.88
C GLN A 732 -13.48 -1.76 -14.46
N SER A 733 -13.91 -0.96 -13.47
CA SER A 733 -14.03 -1.32 -12.09
C SER A 733 -15.52 -1.28 -11.70
N LEU A 734 -16.00 -2.34 -11.07
CA LEU A 734 -17.40 -2.46 -10.65
C LEU A 734 -17.57 -2.46 -9.13
N GLY A 735 -16.55 -2.06 -8.37
CA GLY A 735 -16.59 -2.06 -6.93
C GLY A 735 -16.54 -3.45 -6.30
N GLU A 736 -16.63 -3.51 -4.98
CA GLU A 736 -16.53 -4.75 -4.20
C GLU A 736 -17.67 -5.74 -4.53
N GLY A 737 -18.89 -5.23 -4.74
CA GLY A 737 -20.07 -6.05 -5.02
C GLY A 737 -20.28 -6.40 -6.49
N GLY A 738 -19.49 -5.83 -7.40
CA GLY A 738 -19.68 -6.03 -8.83
C GLY A 738 -20.87 -5.27 -9.45
N HIS A 739 -21.53 -4.40 -8.69
CA HIS A 739 -22.72 -3.63 -9.10
C HIS A 739 -22.42 -2.15 -9.40
N GLY A 740 -21.13 -1.78 -9.45
CA GLY A 740 -20.68 -0.42 -9.69
C GLY A 740 -20.58 0.42 -8.41
N TYR A 741 -20.61 1.72 -8.58
CA TYR A 741 -20.43 2.69 -7.50
C TYR A 741 -21.62 3.65 -7.37
N ALA A 742 -22.01 3.95 -6.15
CA ALA A 742 -22.74 5.15 -5.84
C ALA A 742 -21.76 6.33 -5.83
N LEU A 743 -21.92 7.28 -6.73
CA LEU A 743 -21.03 8.42 -6.91
C LEU A 743 -21.75 9.74 -6.66
N CYS A 744 -21.22 10.56 -5.77
CA CYS A 744 -21.65 11.95 -5.62
C CYS A 744 -20.99 12.83 -6.70
N LEU A 745 -21.77 13.28 -7.67
CA LEU A 745 -21.29 14.14 -8.77
C LEU A 745 -20.90 15.55 -8.31
N SER A 746 -21.23 15.92 -7.07
CA SER A 746 -20.88 17.22 -6.50
C SER A 746 -19.49 17.22 -5.85
N CYS A 747 -19.13 16.18 -5.12
CA CYS A 747 -17.85 16.15 -4.40
C CYS A 747 -16.89 15.04 -4.85
N GLY A 748 -17.34 14.11 -5.67
CA GLY A 748 -16.55 12.98 -6.15
C GLY A 748 -16.46 11.79 -5.17
N ARG A 749 -17.14 11.85 -4.01
CA ARG A 749 -17.18 10.68 -3.11
C ARG A 749 -17.86 9.50 -3.79
N ALA A 750 -17.28 8.33 -3.68
CA ALA A 750 -17.78 7.12 -4.30
C ALA A 750 -17.66 5.93 -3.34
N GLU A 751 -18.69 5.10 -3.29
CA GLU A 751 -18.71 3.86 -2.52
C GLU A 751 -19.29 2.71 -3.36
N SER A 752 -18.78 1.51 -3.17
CA SER A 752 -19.23 0.32 -3.90
C SER A 752 -20.68 -0.01 -3.56
N MET A 753 -21.49 -0.26 -4.58
CA MET A 753 -22.86 -0.75 -4.41
C MET A 753 -22.84 -2.26 -4.15
N LEU A 754 -23.56 -2.68 -3.12
CA LEU A 754 -23.67 -4.10 -2.73
C LEU A 754 -24.75 -4.82 -3.54
N ASN A 755 -25.74 -4.10 -4.03
CA ASN A 755 -26.78 -4.61 -4.93
C ASN A 755 -27.14 -3.53 -5.98
N GLU A 756 -27.94 -3.92 -6.96
CA GLU A 756 -28.24 -3.04 -8.10
C GLU A 756 -29.10 -1.81 -7.81
N ASN A 757 -29.86 -1.81 -6.71
CA ASN A 757 -30.91 -0.83 -6.49
C ASN A 757 -30.69 0.06 -5.26
N ASP A 758 -29.77 -0.32 -4.35
CA ASP A 758 -29.59 0.39 -3.10
C ASP A 758 -28.21 1.06 -3.04
N ALA A 759 -28.21 2.37 -2.92
CA ALA A 759 -26.97 3.08 -2.58
C ALA A 759 -26.60 2.79 -1.11
N PRO A 760 -25.31 2.72 -0.77
CA PRO A 760 -24.87 2.58 0.61
C PRO A 760 -25.44 3.73 1.48
N LYS A 761 -25.90 3.43 2.69
CA LYS A 761 -26.43 4.44 3.63
C LYS A 761 -25.44 5.57 3.92
N SER A 762 -24.16 5.30 3.87
CA SER A 762 -23.09 6.29 3.99
C SER A 762 -23.09 7.34 2.89
N MET A 763 -23.78 7.09 1.77
CA MET A 763 -23.92 8.05 0.67
C MET A 763 -25.16 8.95 0.83
N GLU A 764 -26.10 8.66 1.74
CA GLU A 764 -27.29 9.50 2.01
C GLU A 764 -26.87 10.85 2.60
N ALA A 765 -25.91 10.83 3.55
CA ALA A 765 -25.28 12.03 4.10
C ALA A 765 -23.79 11.75 4.27
N HIS A 766 -22.92 12.50 3.60
CA HIS A 766 -21.49 12.25 3.60
C HIS A 766 -20.67 13.53 3.55
N TYR A 767 -19.44 13.43 4.05
CA TYR A 767 -18.46 14.50 3.88
C TYR A 767 -17.77 14.37 2.51
N PRO A 768 -17.36 15.49 1.88
CA PRO A 768 -16.47 15.43 0.73
C PRO A 768 -15.19 14.64 1.06
N PRO A 769 -14.66 13.86 0.13
CA PRO A 769 -13.43 13.09 0.39
C PRO A 769 -12.20 13.99 0.58
N ARG A 770 -12.24 15.23 0.05
CA ARG A 770 -11.20 16.24 0.23
C ARG A 770 -11.52 17.19 1.36
N PRO A 771 -10.52 17.62 2.19
CA PRO A 771 -10.73 18.64 3.19
C PRO A 771 -11.01 20.01 2.54
N GLY A 772 -11.95 20.76 3.09
CA GLY A 772 -12.35 22.08 2.60
C GLY A 772 -12.77 23.05 3.70
N LYS A 773 -13.14 24.30 3.33
CA LYS A 773 -13.60 25.32 4.30
C LYS A 773 -14.97 25.01 4.93
N ALA A 774 -15.76 24.17 4.26
CA ALA A 774 -17.12 23.79 4.68
C ALA A 774 -17.15 22.43 5.40
N ASP A 775 -16.04 22.03 6.02
CA ASP A 775 -15.80 20.69 6.53
C ASP A 775 -16.69 20.25 7.71
N ARG A 776 -17.65 21.06 8.10
CA ARG A 776 -18.55 20.75 9.21
C ARG A 776 -19.94 20.33 8.77
N ASP A 777 -20.29 20.56 7.49
CA ASP A 777 -21.60 20.22 7.00
C ASP A 777 -21.53 18.98 6.12
N SER A 778 -22.26 17.93 6.52
CA SER A 778 -22.50 16.77 5.70
C SER A 778 -23.12 17.21 4.38
N HIS A 779 -22.57 16.76 3.25
CA HIS A 779 -23.25 16.89 1.99
C HIS A 779 -24.54 16.07 2.06
N PRO A 780 -25.72 16.70 1.95
CA PRO A 780 -26.94 15.92 1.81
C PRO A 780 -26.76 15.08 0.53
N GLY A 781 -26.78 13.77 0.68
CA GLY A 781 -26.73 12.86 -0.45
C GLY A 781 -27.84 13.25 -1.43
N ARG A 782 -27.50 13.64 -2.64
CA ARG A 782 -28.52 13.80 -3.67
C ARG A 782 -29.09 12.43 -3.94
N THR A 783 -30.40 12.31 -3.80
CA THR A 783 -31.16 11.12 -4.15
C THR A 783 -31.02 10.87 -5.65
N GLY A 784 -30.23 9.96 -6.01
CA GLY A 784 -29.91 9.55 -7.37
C GLY A 784 -28.63 8.76 -7.37
N ALA A 785 -28.74 7.45 -7.15
CA ALA A 785 -27.61 6.55 -7.28
C ALA A 785 -27.21 6.52 -8.76
N TYR A 786 -26.13 7.20 -9.10
CA TYR A 786 -25.49 7.01 -10.40
C TYR A 786 -24.56 5.81 -10.28
N ARG A 787 -24.86 4.76 -11.06
CA ARG A 787 -23.98 3.62 -11.20
C ARG A 787 -22.90 4.01 -12.20
N CYS A 788 -21.72 4.29 -11.69
CA CYS A 788 -20.58 4.57 -12.55
C CYS A 788 -19.41 3.69 -12.15
N LEU A 789 -18.62 3.34 -13.11
CA LEU A 789 -17.39 2.62 -13.13
C LEU A 789 -16.38 2.87 -12.13
#